data_4f4b48bef450483222e30b5fa6ec54f7
#
_entry.id   4f4b48bef450483222e30b5fa6ec54f7
#
_cell.length_a   1.000
_cell.length_b   1.000
_cell.length_c   1.000
_cell.angle_alpha   90.00
_cell.angle_beta   90.00
_cell.angle_gamma   90.00
#
_symmetry.space_group_name_H-M   'P 1'
#
loop_
_entity.id
_entity.type
_entity.pdbx_description
1 polymer ?
#
loop_
_entity_poly.entity_id
_entity_poly.type
_entity_poly.pdbx_seq_one_letter_code
_entity_poly.pdbx_strand_id
1 'polypeptide(L)'
;MIRDSVTRATLIGVASILVAFAATAEPSTPLHTVQVTATREPEPVNDIPASISVVTGDDLRARGAHDLRTALSLAAGVEGTPGGDGGPAGSVPALWGLREVDAFLLVVDGVPWGGAFNPATPSIDLTGVERIEILRGAAPVMFGATSFVGVIHVIHFAAGEMPSTVSLTGGSFGSFGVAGGFNLPALGGYLQSLTVNLEERGFGSDRTEYGRYHALYRGAADVGSARFHVDADVSILPQDPAGNLLLRDGPNVHSELPVDANYNPTGAKLDQLRYHLALGLDRKSSLGDWSTSLAFTRTGDDLLRGFLRGGVFVDPPDAGVGDGLQADGYSQTRWITDVYFDAHVTSDMSEALKLTYGVDYLHGSGSQHAINFGYCIDVDGREYTCDGAHHADEFVSSVDQRDFAGLYSQVELKLAHDVDLLAGLRLNHTRETASGLAIDNTGPVPVVAFEGDDERTVDRLSGTIGASWRVWSSGDDALTVYADYRDSYKPLAIDFGPEAEVDVLEPETGKSYEVGARIELMDEKLDIDTSLFRMDFKNGLTFEDDGTGNFVRANGGETRFEGFEMESRLHWSQQLMFTANYVYHDARFVHFTRDNGADASGNRFEMSPRHLGGLGIVYNTPKGFGGSVVASYIGSRMLNKSNSVEVGGYTTLDASLNFGLDKYHFQVTGYNLTDQRDPVAESELNEAVTVTGTAGYYRMPGRSVALTVTFSL
;
A
#
# COMPACT_ATOMS: atom_id res chain seq x y z
N MET A 1 28.66 -3.82 -8.63
CA MET A 1 29.30 -4.13 -9.93
C MET A 1 28.31 -4.17 -11.10
N ILE A 2 27.02 -3.89 -10.90
CA ILE A 2 25.99 -3.77 -11.98
C ILE A 2 25.71 -2.29 -12.32
N ARG A 3 26.00 -1.36 -11.42
CA ARG A 3 25.76 0.09 -11.61
C ARG A 3 26.64 0.77 -12.68
N ASP A 4 27.81 0.26 -12.99
CA ASP A 4 28.79 1.00 -13.82
C ASP A 4 28.72 0.74 -15.33
N SER A 5 27.86 -0.15 -15.81
CA SER A 5 27.86 -0.57 -17.21
C SER A 5 26.67 -0.09 -18.07
N VAL A 6 25.67 0.59 -17.50
CA VAL A 6 24.45 0.99 -18.24
C VAL A 6 24.39 2.50 -18.54
N THR A 7 25.27 3.31 -17.98
CA THR A 7 25.25 4.76 -18.15
C THR A 7 26.15 5.19 -19.32
N ARG A 8 25.74 5.08 -20.56
CA ARG A 8 26.10 5.93 -21.72
C ARG A 8 25.70 5.31 -23.04
N ALA A 9 24.52 5.63 -23.54
CA ALA A 9 24.27 5.62 -25.01
C ALA A 9 23.12 6.59 -25.35
N THR A 10 23.51 7.78 -25.74
CA THR A 10 23.10 8.61 -26.88
C THR A 10 21.61 8.84 -27.17
N LEU A 11 21.15 10.04 -26.85
CA LEU A 11 19.99 10.74 -27.43
C LEU A 11 20.43 11.50 -28.69
N ILE A 12 19.84 11.23 -29.87
CA ILE A 12 19.68 12.20 -30.99
C ILE A 12 18.44 11.85 -31.83
N GLY A 13 17.49 12.78 -31.88
CA GLY A 13 16.78 13.22 -33.06
C GLY A 13 15.48 12.54 -33.46
N VAL A 14 14.33 13.15 -33.21
CA VAL A 14 13.18 13.14 -34.15
C VAL A 14 12.42 14.48 -34.04
N ALA A 15 12.35 15.19 -35.13
CA ALA A 15 11.44 16.31 -35.34
C ALA A 15 10.55 16.04 -36.57
N SER A 16 9.26 16.42 -36.43
CA SER A 16 8.29 16.77 -37.48
C SER A 16 7.64 15.69 -38.32
N ILE A 17 6.30 15.56 -38.18
CA ILE A 17 5.29 15.79 -39.26
C ILE A 17 3.88 15.71 -38.62
N LEU A 18 3.09 16.77 -38.82
CA LEU A 18 1.64 16.88 -38.43
C LEU A 18 0.78 16.55 -39.68
N VAL A 19 -0.21 15.65 -39.54
CA VAL A 19 -1.43 15.63 -40.38
C VAL A 19 -2.61 15.11 -39.57
N ALA A 20 -3.75 15.78 -39.61
CA ALA A 20 -4.97 15.51 -38.87
C ALA A 20 -5.93 14.56 -39.61
N PHE A 21 -6.54 13.61 -38.90
CA PHE A 21 -7.77 12.94 -39.34
C PHE A 21 -8.63 12.56 -38.10
N ALA A 22 -9.97 12.73 -38.25
CA ALA A 22 -10.95 12.44 -37.22
C ALA A 22 -11.38 10.96 -37.25
N ALA A 23 -11.49 10.33 -36.09
CA ALA A 23 -12.05 9.00 -35.95
C ALA A 23 -12.89 8.87 -34.65
N THR A 24 -13.89 8.01 -34.70
CA THR A 24 -14.92 7.78 -33.67
C THR A 24 -14.31 6.94 -32.50
N ALA A 25 -14.55 7.39 -31.27
CA ALA A 25 -14.13 6.73 -30.05
C ALA A 25 -15.08 5.57 -29.68
N GLU A 26 -14.54 4.49 -29.10
CA GLU A 26 -15.34 3.48 -28.42
C GLU A 26 -15.80 3.98 -27.04
N PRO A 27 -16.99 3.55 -26.57
CA PRO A 27 -17.56 4.06 -25.32
C PRO A 27 -16.79 3.52 -24.09
N SER A 28 -16.60 4.38 -23.08
CA SER A 28 -16.16 3.94 -21.74
C SER A 28 -17.26 3.10 -21.10
N THR A 29 -16.89 2.00 -20.46
CA THR A 29 -17.83 1.10 -19.78
C THR A 29 -18.37 1.76 -18.51
N PRO A 30 -19.67 1.85 -18.29
CA PRO A 30 -20.23 2.37 -17.04
C PRO A 30 -19.83 1.52 -15.83
N LEU A 31 -19.69 2.15 -14.65
CA LEU A 31 -19.16 1.50 -13.44
C LEU A 31 -20.01 0.33 -12.94
N HIS A 32 -21.33 0.36 -13.17
CA HIS A 32 -22.25 -0.70 -12.75
C HIS A 32 -22.07 -2.01 -13.53
N THR A 33 -21.42 -1.98 -14.70
CA THR A 33 -21.04 -3.19 -15.43
C THR A 33 -19.67 -3.73 -15.00
N VAL A 34 -18.95 -3.03 -14.12
CA VAL A 34 -17.70 -3.51 -13.58
C VAL A 34 -17.98 -4.57 -12.53
N GLN A 35 -17.57 -5.79 -12.83
CA GLN A 35 -17.58 -6.88 -11.86
C GLN A 35 -16.34 -6.74 -10.98
N VAL A 36 -16.53 -6.81 -9.67
CA VAL A 36 -15.45 -6.79 -8.70
C VAL A 36 -15.23 -8.16 -8.09
N THR A 37 -14.00 -8.47 -7.75
CA THR A 37 -13.58 -9.76 -7.19
C THR A 37 -13.28 -9.66 -5.69
N ALA A 38 -13.82 -8.63 -5.02
CA ALA A 38 -13.69 -8.46 -3.59
C ALA A 38 -14.27 -9.62 -2.75
N THR A 39 -15.17 -10.40 -3.37
CA THR A 39 -15.75 -11.65 -2.84
C THR A 39 -15.09 -12.92 -3.40
N ARG A 40 -13.96 -12.79 -4.10
CA ARG A 40 -13.24 -13.82 -4.89
C ARG A 40 -13.97 -14.29 -6.16
N GLU A 41 -15.20 -13.87 -6.37
CA GLU A 41 -15.96 -14.13 -7.58
C GLU A 41 -16.33 -12.81 -8.26
N PRO A 42 -16.41 -12.77 -9.60
CA PRO A 42 -16.84 -11.57 -10.30
C PRO A 42 -18.32 -11.27 -10.01
N GLU A 43 -18.57 -10.15 -9.33
CA GLU A 43 -19.92 -9.71 -8.96
C GLU A 43 -20.13 -8.23 -9.27
N PRO A 44 -21.38 -7.82 -9.60
CA PRO A 44 -21.69 -6.40 -9.69
C PRO A 44 -21.43 -5.69 -8.36
N VAL A 45 -20.80 -4.52 -8.40
CA VAL A 45 -20.52 -3.72 -7.19
C VAL A 45 -21.78 -3.49 -6.35
N ASN A 46 -22.94 -3.34 -7.00
CA ASN A 46 -24.21 -3.03 -6.34
C ASN A 46 -24.79 -4.17 -5.50
N ASP A 47 -24.40 -5.40 -5.77
CA ASP A 47 -24.89 -6.57 -5.01
C ASP A 47 -24.10 -6.80 -3.71
N ILE A 48 -22.93 -6.16 -3.56
CA ILE A 48 -22.05 -6.34 -2.41
C ILE A 48 -22.41 -5.32 -1.31
N PRO A 49 -22.77 -5.76 -0.10
CA PRO A 49 -23.07 -4.84 1.02
C PRO A 49 -21.80 -4.29 1.67
N ALA A 50 -21.01 -3.52 0.93
CA ALA A 50 -19.76 -2.92 1.40
C ALA A 50 -19.37 -1.73 0.53
N SER A 51 -18.63 -0.79 1.08
CA SER A 51 -18.08 0.33 0.31
C SER A 51 -16.90 -0.14 -0.56
N ILE A 52 -17.01 0.00 -1.87
CA ILE A 52 -16.02 -0.43 -2.86
C ILE A 52 -15.74 0.70 -3.84
N SER A 53 -14.48 1.04 -4.03
CA SER A 53 -14.03 1.92 -5.13
C SER A 53 -13.31 1.10 -6.20
N VAL A 54 -13.53 1.47 -7.46
CA VAL A 54 -12.81 0.87 -8.59
C VAL A 54 -12.09 1.97 -9.37
N VAL A 55 -10.79 1.80 -9.60
CA VAL A 55 -9.96 2.67 -10.44
C VAL A 55 -9.56 1.89 -11.67
N THR A 56 -10.02 2.32 -12.85
CA THR A 56 -9.71 1.62 -14.10
C THR A 56 -8.30 1.92 -14.60
N GLY A 57 -7.71 0.99 -15.36
CA GLY A 57 -6.43 1.23 -16.01
C GLY A 57 -6.46 2.43 -16.99
N ASP A 58 -7.63 2.72 -17.60
CA ASP A 58 -7.80 3.90 -18.44
C ASP A 58 -7.72 5.19 -17.64
N ASP A 59 -8.32 5.24 -16.43
CA ASP A 59 -8.21 6.37 -15.52
C ASP A 59 -6.76 6.56 -15.05
N LEU A 60 -6.07 5.46 -14.73
CA LEU A 60 -4.65 5.50 -14.35
C LEU A 60 -3.80 6.12 -15.46
N ARG A 61 -3.98 5.64 -16.68
CA ARG A 61 -3.24 6.14 -17.86
C ARG A 61 -3.59 7.60 -18.18
N ALA A 62 -4.87 7.97 -18.15
CA ALA A 62 -5.31 9.33 -18.43
C ALA A 62 -4.72 10.35 -17.45
N ARG A 63 -4.57 9.98 -16.18
CA ARG A 63 -3.98 10.82 -15.13
C ARG A 63 -2.45 10.76 -15.07
N GLY A 64 -1.82 9.79 -15.74
CA GLY A 64 -0.40 9.53 -15.65
C GLY A 64 0.01 8.97 -14.27
N ALA A 65 -0.87 8.17 -13.65
CA ALA A 65 -0.55 7.50 -12.42
C ALA A 65 0.62 6.51 -12.63
N HIS A 66 1.61 6.55 -11.74
CA HIS A 66 2.84 5.78 -11.89
C HIS A 66 3.20 4.95 -10.66
N ASP A 67 2.53 5.20 -9.55
CA ASP A 67 2.67 4.49 -8.28
C ASP A 67 1.30 4.28 -7.62
N LEU A 68 1.27 3.45 -6.59
CA LEU A 68 0.02 3.14 -5.88
C LEU A 68 -0.59 4.41 -5.24
N ARG A 69 0.22 5.36 -4.77
CA ARG A 69 -0.26 6.63 -4.21
C ARG A 69 -1.05 7.45 -5.23
N THR A 70 -0.47 7.67 -6.42
CA THR A 70 -1.14 8.43 -7.48
C THR A 70 -2.34 7.68 -8.06
N ALA A 71 -2.30 6.35 -8.06
CA ALA A 71 -3.42 5.51 -8.44
C ALA A 71 -4.63 5.70 -7.51
N LEU A 72 -4.40 5.71 -6.19
CA LEU A 72 -5.44 5.76 -5.17
C LEU A 72 -5.92 7.18 -4.82
N SER A 73 -5.32 8.22 -5.37
CA SER A 73 -5.55 9.64 -4.98
C SER A 73 -7.00 10.13 -5.12
N LEU A 74 -7.85 9.45 -5.90
CA LEU A 74 -9.26 9.77 -6.07
C LEU A 74 -10.21 8.77 -5.37
N ALA A 75 -9.69 7.71 -4.77
CA ALA A 75 -10.50 6.79 -3.97
C ALA A 75 -10.84 7.43 -2.62
N ALA A 76 -12.11 7.41 -2.23
CA ALA A 76 -12.53 7.95 -0.94
C ALA A 76 -11.93 7.11 0.20
N GLY A 77 -11.60 7.76 1.33
CA GLY A 77 -11.11 7.09 2.53
C GLY A 77 -9.70 6.51 2.44
N VAL A 78 -9.00 6.70 1.32
CA VAL A 78 -7.64 6.22 1.15
C VAL A 78 -6.66 7.40 1.15
N GLU A 79 -5.78 7.42 2.14
CA GLU A 79 -4.64 8.34 2.16
C GLU A 79 -3.37 7.59 1.77
N GLY A 80 -2.83 7.89 0.59
CA GLY A 80 -1.52 7.40 0.16
C GLY A 80 -0.46 8.46 0.40
N THR A 81 0.42 8.27 1.37
CA THR A 81 1.56 9.16 1.59
C THR A 81 2.80 8.59 0.91
N PRO A 82 3.60 9.44 0.26
CA PRO A 82 4.83 8.98 -0.38
C PRO A 82 5.98 8.87 0.63
N GLY A 83 6.89 7.95 0.39
CA GLY A 83 8.12 7.82 1.15
C GLY A 83 7.92 7.23 2.55
N GLY A 84 8.62 7.79 3.53
CA GLY A 84 8.72 7.25 4.88
C GLY A 84 9.82 6.19 4.99
N ASP A 85 9.69 5.32 6.00
CA ASP A 85 10.68 4.28 6.27
C ASP A 85 10.78 3.24 5.15
N GLY A 86 9.76 3.09 4.32
CA GLY A 86 9.77 2.22 3.14
C GLY A 86 10.50 2.77 1.91
N GLY A 87 11.13 3.96 2.02
CA GLY A 87 11.87 4.59 0.93
C GLY A 87 11.02 5.36 -0.08
N PRO A 88 11.63 6.01 -1.08
CA PRO A 88 10.95 6.92 -2.01
C PRO A 88 9.94 6.24 -2.94
N ALA A 89 10.07 4.95 -3.22
CA ALA A 89 9.08 4.18 -3.95
C ALA A 89 7.95 3.66 -3.07
N GLY A 90 8.12 3.72 -1.75
CA GLY A 90 7.17 3.21 -0.76
C GLY A 90 5.94 4.10 -0.63
N SER A 91 4.84 3.49 -0.25
CA SER A 91 3.62 4.16 0.23
C SER A 91 2.89 3.22 1.18
N VAL A 92 2.44 3.73 2.30
CA VAL A 92 1.56 3.00 3.22
C VAL A 92 0.18 3.64 3.14
N PRO A 93 -0.76 3.03 2.39
CA PRO A 93 -2.14 3.50 2.35
C PRO A 93 -2.79 3.40 3.73
N ALA A 94 -3.39 4.50 4.19
CA ALA A 94 -4.29 4.48 5.33
C ALA A 94 -5.72 4.28 4.85
N LEU A 95 -6.44 3.36 5.49
CA LEU A 95 -7.87 3.16 5.29
C LEU A 95 -8.59 3.39 6.62
N TRP A 96 -9.73 4.09 6.58
CA TRP A 96 -10.48 4.48 7.78
C TRP A 96 -9.64 5.25 8.81
N GLY A 97 -8.54 5.88 8.39
CA GLY A 97 -7.64 6.62 9.26
C GLY A 97 -6.60 5.76 9.99
N LEU A 98 -6.59 4.44 9.80
CA LEU A 98 -5.53 3.56 10.30
C LEU A 98 -4.43 3.41 9.26
N ARG A 99 -3.23 3.84 9.63
CA ARG A 99 -2.02 3.81 8.81
C ARG A 99 -1.00 2.88 9.43
N GLU A 100 -1.11 1.61 9.10
CA GLU A 100 -0.16 0.57 9.48
C GLU A 100 0.14 -0.32 8.28
N VAL A 101 1.37 -0.78 8.15
CA VAL A 101 1.82 -1.58 6.99
C VAL A 101 1.11 -2.92 6.88
N ASP A 102 0.59 -3.46 7.97
CA ASP A 102 -0.09 -4.75 8.06
C ASP A 102 -1.61 -4.65 8.32
N ALA A 103 -2.17 -3.42 8.35
CA ALA A 103 -3.61 -3.23 8.60
C ALA A 103 -4.47 -3.52 7.37
N PHE A 104 -3.97 -3.29 6.17
CA PHE A 104 -4.68 -3.60 4.91
C PHE A 104 -4.04 -4.79 4.21
N LEU A 105 -4.83 -5.49 3.41
CA LEU A 105 -4.35 -6.57 2.55
C LEU A 105 -4.11 -6.04 1.14
N LEU A 106 -2.90 -6.19 0.64
CA LEU A 106 -2.58 -6.01 -0.76
C LEU A 106 -2.69 -7.36 -1.49
N VAL A 107 -3.55 -7.42 -2.49
CA VAL A 107 -3.77 -8.58 -3.34
C VAL A 107 -3.37 -8.23 -4.77
N VAL A 108 -2.68 -9.11 -5.44
CA VAL A 108 -2.39 -9.00 -6.87
C VAL A 108 -2.88 -10.26 -7.56
N ASP A 109 -3.79 -10.11 -8.51
CA ASP A 109 -4.38 -11.22 -9.28
C ASP A 109 -4.87 -12.38 -8.38
N GLY A 110 -5.48 -12.06 -7.24
CA GLY A 110 -6.05 -13.02 -6.29
C GLY A 110 -5.08 -13.57 -5.24
N VAL A 111 -3.80 -13.21 -5.29
CA VAL A 111 -2.78 -13.69 -4.34
C VAL A 111 -2.38 -12.59 -3.36
N PRO A 112 -2.30 -12.86 -2.02
CA PRO A 112 -1.74 -11.93 -1.04
C PRO A 112 -0.30 -11.54 -1.39
N TRP A 113 -0.09 -10.25 -1.73
CA TRP A 113 1.19 -9.79 -2.29
C TRP A 113 2.29 -9.61 -1.25
N GLY A 114 1.94 -9.21 -0.04
CA GLY A 114 2.88 -9.06 1.09
C GLY A 114 3.21 -10.36 1.81
N GLY A 115 2.59 -11.49 1.43
CA GLY A 115 2.78 -12.76 2.11
C GLY A 115 2.29 -12.74 3.55
N ALA A 116 3.02 -13.42 4.43
CA ALA A 116 2.64 -13.61 5.83
C ALA A 116 3.10 -12.45 6.75
N PHE A 117 3.91 -11.51 6.27
CA PHE A 117 4.51 -10.48 7.12
C PHE A 117 4.03 -9.06 6.76
N ASN A 118 4.45 -8.50 5.64
CA ASN A 118 4.16 -7.12 5.28
C ASN A 118 3.78 -6.97 3.81
N PRO A 119 2.83 -6.09 3.46
CA PRO A 119 2.54 -5.79 2.07
C PRO A 119 3.74 -5.13 1.38
N ALA A 120 4.14 -5.68 0.24
CA ALA A 120 5.28 -5.21 -0.55
C ALA A 120 4.85 -4.06 -1.51
N THR A 121 4.35 -2.94 -0.98
CA THR A 121 3.82 -1.82 -1.76
C THR A 121 4.83 -1.19 -2.73
N PRO A 122 6.14 -1.09 -2.42
CA PRO A 122 7.10 -0.54 -3.37
C PRO A 122 7.25 -1.36 -4.64
N SER A 123 7.01 -2.68 -4.60
CA SER A 123 7.17 -3.57 -5.75
C SER A 123 6.00 -3.53 -6.74
N ILE A 124 4.91 -2.81 -6.44
CA ILE A 124 3.75 -2.70 -7.35
C ILE A 124 4.13 -1.88 -8.58
N ASP A 125 3.90 -2.48 -9.74
CA ASP A 125 3.98 -1.84 -11.05
C ASP A 125 2.59 -1.66 -11.65
N LEU A 126 2.32 -0.51 -12.26
CA LEU A 126 1.02 -0.22 -12.86
C LEU A 126 0.96 -0.54 -14.36
N THR A 127 2.05 -1.01 -14.96
CA THR A 127 2.09 -1.41 -16.36
C THR A 127 1.27 -2.68 -16.57
N GLY A 128 0.28 -2.64 -17.46
CA GLY A 128 -0.60 -3.79 -17.71
C GLY A 128 -1.69 -4.01 -16.66
N VAL A 129 -1.90 -3.06 -15.74
CA VAL A 129 -3.03 -3.09 -14.82
C VAL A 129 -4.32 -2.76 -15.57
N GLU A 130 -5.32 -3.62 -15.41
CA GLU A 130 -6.68 -3.44 -15.92
C GLU A 130 -7.50 -2.56 -14.98
N ARG A 131 -7.42 -2.82 -13.66
CA ARG A 131 -8.11 -2.06 -12.64
C ARG A 131 -7.52 -2.30 -11.24
N ILE A 132 -7.85 -1.41 -10.31
CA ILE A 132 -7.60 -1.57 -8.87
C ILE A 132 -8.95 -1.50 -8.16
N GLU A 133 -9.25 -2.50 -7.36
CA GLU A 133 -10.44 -2.56 -6.52
C GLU A 133 -10.03 -2.27 -5.07
N ILE A 134 -10.76 -1.39 -4.40
CA ILE A 134 -10.50 -1.00 -3.02
C ILE A 134 -11.75 -1.31 -2.20
N LEU A 135 -11.72 -2.40 -1.44
CA LEU A 135 -12.74 -2.74 -0.45
C LEU A 135 -12.37 -2.06 0.87
N ARG A 136 -13.21 -1.18 1.37
CA ARG A 136 -13.08 -0.56 2.68
C ARG A 136 -13.71 -1.43 3.75
N GLY A 137 -13.10 -1.46 4.94
CA GLY A 137 -13.45 -2.38 5.99
C GLY A 137 -12.87 -3.79 5.81
N ALA A 138 -12.86 -4.56 6.88
CA ALA A 138 -12.29 -5.90 6.90
C ALA A 138 -13.00 -6.86 5.94
N ALA A 139 -12.26 -7.83 5.37
CA ALA A 139 -12.82 -8.95 4.61
C ALA A 139 -12.46 -10.29 5.29
N PRO A 140 -12.94 -10.54 6.53
CA PRO A 140 -12.44 -11.60 7.38
C PRO A 140 -12.74 -13.01 6.87
N VAL A 141 -13.77 -13.18 6.08
CA VAL A 141 -14.19 -14.50 5.57
C VAL A 141 -13.37 -14.91 4.38
N MET A 142 -13.28 -14.05 3.37
CA MET A 142 -12.60 -14.39 2.11
C MET A 142 -11.09 -14.31 2.19
N PHE A 143 -10.54 -13.36 2.97
CA PHE A 143 -9.10 -13.12 3.02
C PHE A 143 -8.45 -13.39 4.38
N GLY A 144 -9.24 -13.67 5.42
CA GLY A 144 -8.75 -14.09 6.73
C GLY A 144 -8.04 -12.97 7.52
N ALA A 145 -7.04 -13.36 8.26
CA ALA A 145 -6.34 -12.54 9.26
C ALA A 145 -5.58 -11.33 8.69
N THR A 146 -5.23 -11.36 7.43
CA THR A 146 -4.41 -10.31 6.79
C THR A 146 -5.24 -9.15 6.23
N SER A 147 -6.59 -9.22 6.30
CA SER A 147 -7.51 -8.17 5.84
C SER A 147 -8.21 -7.52 7.02
N PHE A 148 -7.58 -6.52 7.65
CA PHE A 148 -8.07 -5.93 8.89
C PHE A 148 -8.94 -4.68 8.68
N VAL A 149 -8.48 -3.70 7.91
CA VAL A 149 -9.22 -2.47 7.59
C VAL A 149 -9.62 -2.32 6.14
N GLY A 150 -9.15 -3.22 5.27
CA GLY A 150 -9.50 -3.19 3.86
C GLY A 150 -8.66 -4.10 3.01
N VAL A 151 -9.05 -4.17 1.74
CA VAL A 151 -8.33 -4.90 0.68
C VAL A 151 -8.08 -3.96 -0.48
N ILE A 152 -6.84 -3.90 -0.95
CA ILE A 152 -6.45 -3.25 -2.20
C ILE A 152 -6.09 -4.36 -3.17
N HIS A 153 -6.91 -4.57 -4.19
CA HIS A 153 -6.73 -5.64 -5.18
C HIS A 153 -6.31 -5.04 -6.52
N VAL A 154 -5.07 -5.28 -6.91
CA VAL A 154 -4.51 -4.90 -8.21
C VAL A 154 -4.75 -6.05 -9.18
N ILE A 155 -5.39 -5.77 -10.30
CA ILE A 155 -5.80 -6.77 -11.29
C ILE A 155 -5.18 -6.39 -12.63
N HIS A 156 -4.39 -7.30 -13.20
CA HIS A 156 -3.79 -7.14 -14.52
C HIS A 156 -4.70 -7.70 -15.61
N PHE A 157 -4.52 -7.23 -16.85
CA PHE A 157 -5.19 -7.82 -18.01
C PHE A 157 -4.91 -9.32 -18.09
N ALA A 158 -5.92 -10.09 -18.47
CA ALA A 158 -5.76 -11.51 -18.68
C ALA A 158 -4.73 -11.81 -19.79
N ALA A 159 -4.13 -13.01 -19.74
CA ALA A 159 -3.13 -13.42 -20.72
C ALA A 159 -3.67 -13.32 -22.14
N GLY A 160 -2.99 -12.58 -23.01
CA GLY A 160 -3.37 -12.36 -24.41
C GLY A 160 -4.41 -11.25 -24.64
N GLU A 161 -4.86 -10.53 -23.60
CA GLU A 161 -5.91 -9.49 -23.72
C GLU A 161 -5.39 -8.06 -23.52
N MET A 162 -4.12 -7.91 -23.13
CA MET A 162 -3.54 -6.62 -22.85
C MET A 162 -3.31 -5.77 -24.13
N PRO A 163 -3.59 -4.46 -24.11
CA PRO A 163 -3.19 -3.57 -25.18
C PRO A 163 -1.65 -3.58 -25.36
N SER A 164 -1.18 -3.90 -26.58
CA SER A 164 0.25 -3.92 -26.84
C SER A 164 0.78 -2.51 -27.06
N THR A 165 1.65 -2.07 -26.15
CA THR A 165 2.19 -0.70 -26.12
C THR A 165 3.64 -0.67 -25.72
N VAL A 166 4.34 0.40 -26.11
CA VAL A 166 5.67 0.77 -25.61
C VAL A 166 5.65 2.24 -25.23
N SER A 167 6.12 2.56 -24.04
CA SER A 167 6.19 3.93 -23.51
C SER A 167 7.62 4.31 -23.19
N LEU A 168 7.97 5.57 -23.50
CA LEU A 168 9.22 6.21 -23.12
C LEU A 168 8.89 7.42 -22.23
N THR A 169 9.51 7.50 -21.07
CA THR A 169 9.31 8.60 -20.12
C THR A 169 10.62 9.32 -19.85
N GLY A 170 10.57 10.65 -19.78
CA GLY A 170 11.67 11.49 -19.27
C GLY A 170 11.10 12.57 -18.36
N GLY A 171 11.81 12.90 -17.28
CA GLY A 171 11.26 13.79 -16.26
C GLY A 171 12.29 14.60 -15.47
N SER A 172 11.78 15.33 -14.49
CA SER A 172 12.56 16.12 -13.53
C SER A 172 13.59 15.24 -12.80
N PHE A 173 14.66 15.86 -12.32
CA PHE A 173 15.71 15.23 -11.49
C PHE A 173 16.39 14.03 -12.16
N GLY A 174 16.49 14.03 -13.50
CA GLY A 174 17.13 12.94 -14.25
C GLY A 174 16.26 11.69 -14.42
N SER A 175 14.98 11.75 -14.06
CA SER A 175 14.06 10.61 -14.18
C SER A 175 13.91 10.18 -15.65
N PHE A 176 13.93 8.87 -15.89
CA PHE A 176 13.64 8.27 -17.19
C PHE A 176 13.02 6.88 -17.04
N GLY A 177 12.34 6.42 -18.09
CA GLY A 177 11.74 5.09 -18.06
C GLY A 177 11.39 4.55 -19.44
N VAL A 178 11.35 3.23 -19.53
CA VAL A 178 10.85 2.47 -20.67
C VAL A 178 9.92 1.40 -20.15
N ALA A 179 8.64 1.44 -20.56
CA ALA A 179 7.68 0.43 -20.17
C ALA A 179 6.97 -0.13 -21.42
N GLY A 180 6.50 -1.35 -21.34
CA GLY A 180 5.74 -1.94 -22.43
C GLY A 180 4.95 -3.16 -22.01
N GLY A 181 3.83 -3.36 -22.70
CA GLY A 181 3.00 -4.53 -22.61
C GLY A 181 2.83 -5.18 -23.98
N PHE A 182 2.90 -6.49 -24.05
CA PHE A 182 2.90 -7.24 -25.29
C PHE A 182 2.06 -8.50 -25.19
N ASN A 183 1.11 -8.68 -26.11
CA ASN A 183 0.54 -9.99 -26.35
C ASN A 183 1.49 -10.78 -27.25
N LEU A 184 1.96 -11.92 -26.75
CA LEU A 184 2.83 -12.81 -27.53
C LEU A 184 1.99 -13.71 -28.44
N PRO A 185 2.56 -14.24 -29.53
CA PRO A 185 1.81 -15.15 -30.41
C PRO A 185 1.25 -16.35 -29.68
N ALA A 186 -0.04 -16.64 -29.87
CA ALA A 186 -0.66 -17.81 -29.30
C ALA A 186 -0.04 -19.12 -29.84
N LEU A 187 0.23 -20.06 -28.95
CA LEU A 187 0.81 -21.36 -29.28
C LEU A 187 -0.19 -22.48 -29.02
N GLY A 188 -0.91 -22.93 -30.06
CA GLY A 188 -1.86 -24.06 -29.93
C GLY A 188 -3.00 -23.80 -28.94
N GLY A 189 -3.47 -22.54 -28.84
CA GLY A 189 -4.51 -22.12 -27.91
C GLY A 189 -3.96 -21.62 -26.55
N TYR A 190 -2.66 -21.70 -26.30
CA TYR A 190 -2.01 -21.10 -25.15
C TYR A 190 -1.81 -19.60 -25.41
N LEU A 191 -2.51 -18.77 -24.61
CA LEU A 191 -2.43 -17.30 -24.66
C LEU A 191 -1.29 -16.81 -23.80
N GLN A 192 -0.64 -15.74 -24.19
CA GLN A 192 0.55 -15.24 -23.49
C GLN A 192 0.63 -13.73 -23.54
N SER A 193 1.10 -13.12 -22.47
CA SER A 193 1.47 -11.70 -22.42
C SER A 193 2.74 -11.50 -21.60
N LEU A 194 3.43 -10.42 -21.91
CA LEU A 194 4.64 -9.98 -21.20
C LEU A 194 4.54 -8.49 -20.93
N THR A 195 4.74 -8.10 -19.69
CA THR A 195 4.89 -6.71 -19.25
C THR A 195 6.34 -6.48 -18.82
N VAL A 196 6.90 -5.34 -19.17
CA VAL A 196 8.25 -4.92 -18.77
C VAL A 196 8.22 -3.45 -18.38
N ASN A 197 8.85 -3.08 -17.27
CA ASN A 197 9.08 -1.71 -16.86
C ASN A 197 10.53 -1.54 -16.37
N LEU A 198 11.24 -0.58 -16.96
CA LEU A 198 12.59 -0.17 -16.59
C LEU A 198 12.54 1.33 -16.31
N GLU A 199 12.59 1.70 -15.05
CA GLU A 199 12.38 3.08 -14.59
C GLU A 199 13.46 3.49 -13.60
N GLU A 200 13.94 4.73 -13.75
CA GLU A 200 14.76 5.44 -12.77
C GLU A 200 14.07 6.76 -12.42
N ARG A 201 13.89 7.04 -11.13
CA ARG A 201 13.29 8.26 -10.61
C ARG A 201 14.18 8.95 -9.61
N GLY A 202 14.52 10.19 -9.92
CA GLY A 202 15.19 11.10 -8.99
C GLY A 202 14.19 12.05 -8.29
N PHE A 203 14.63 12.61 -7.19
CA PHE A 203 13.88 13.57 -6.37
C PHE A 203 14.70 14.84 -6.12
N GLY A 204 14.04 15.89 -5.60
CA GLY A 204 14.71 17.14 -5.26
C GLY A 204 15.54 17.07 -3.98
N SER A 205 15.34 16.06 -3.14
CA SER A 205 16.16 15.82 -1.95
C SER A 205 17.50 15.18 -2.34
N ASP A 206 18.57 15.54 -1.64
CA ASP A 206 19.91 15.04 -1.90
C ASP A 206 19.95 13.50 -1.76
N ARG A 207 20.69 12.84 -2.65
CA ARG A 207 20.91 11.39 -2.63
C ARG A 207 19.62 10.58 -2.44
N THR A 208 18.54 11.01 -3.12
CA THR A 208 17.23 10.36 -3.06
C THR A 208 16.79 9.98 -4.46
N GLU A 209 16.71 8.68 -4.73
CA GLU A 209 16.27 8.13 -6.02
C GLU A 209 15.77 6.69 -5.85
N TYR A 210 15.06 6.17 -6.84
CA TYR A 210 14.82 4.75 -6.95
C TYR A 210 14.84 4.29 -8.41
N GLY A 211 15.23 3.02 -8.61
CA GLY A 211 15.03 2.30 -9.86
C GLY A 211 13.94 1.26 -9.69
N ARG A 212 13.21 0.96 -10.76
CA ARG A 212 12.30 -0.19 -10.84
C ARG A 212 12.59 -0.95 -12.12
N TYR A 213 12.98 -2.22 -11.97
CA TYR A 213 13.18 -3.14 -13.08
C TYR A 213 12.23 -4.32 -12.86
N HIS A 214 11.15 -4.34 -13.63
CA HIS A 214 10.04 -5.26 -13.44
C HIS A 214 9.74 -6.00 -14.73
N ALA A 215 9.42 -7.30 -14.61
CA ALA A 215 8.91 -8.11 -15.69
C ALA A 215 7.85 -9.09 -15.18
N LEU A 216 6.66 -9.06 -15.78
CA LEU A 216 5.56 -9.97 -15.51
C LEU A 216 5.22 -10.74 -16.79
N TYR A 217 5.36 -12.08 -16.74
CA TYR A 217 4.86 -12.99 -17.77
C TYR A 217 3.58 -13.62 -17.29
N ARG A 218 2.57 -13.65 -18.17
CA ARG A 218 1.28 -14.31 -17.93
C ARG A 218 0.97 -15.28 -19.06
N GLY A 219 0.51 -16.48 -18.70
CA GLY A 219 0.11 -17.50 -19.64
C GLY A 219 -1.20 -18.16 -19.24
N ALA A 220 -2.06 -18.49 -20.21
CA ALA A 220 -3.31 -19.21 -19.95
C ALA A 220 -3.65 -20.18 -21.09
N ALA A 221 -4.27 -21.31 -20.73
CA ALA A 221 -4.76 -22.30 -21.68
C ALA A 221 -6.06 -22.93 -21.21
N ASP A 222 -7.01 -23.11 -22.13
CA ASP A 222 -8.24 -23.83 -21.89
C ASP A 222 -8.05 -25.31 -22.29
N VAL A 223 -8.33 -26.22 -21.35
CA VAL A 223 -8.27 -27.68 -21.56
C VAL A 223 -9.60 -28.30 -21.13
N GLY A 224 -10.48 -28.52 -22.08
CA GLY A 224 -11.85 -28.99 -21.83
C GLY A 224 -12.67 -27.94 -21.07
N SER A 225 -13.11 -28.25 -19.85
CA SER A 225 -13.86 -27.32 -18.97
C SER A 225 -12.94 -26.63 -17.95
N ALA A 226 -11.64 -26.79 -18.06
CA ALA A 226 -10.66 -26.21 -17.16
C ALA A 226 -9.82 -25.15 -17.86
N ARG A 227 -9.52 -24.04 -17.16
CA ARG A 227 -8.58 -23.01 -17.55
C ARG A 227 -7.39 -23.07 -16.61
N PHE A 228 -6.21 -23.26 -17.14
CA PHE A 228 -4.95 -23.17 -16.43
C PHE A 228 -4.34 -21.80 -16.66
N HIS A 229 -3.76 -21.20 -15.63
CA HIS A 229 -2.98 -19.98 -15.78
C HIS A 229 -1.67 -20.05 -14.99
N VAL A 230 -0.70 -19.28 -15.44
CA VAL A 230 0.60 -19.13 -14.80
C VAL A 230 1.03 -17.66 -14.88
N ASP A 231 1.46 -17.12 -13.75
CA ASP A 231 2.04 -15.79 -13.66
C ASP A 231 3.44 -15.91 -13.05
N ALA A 232 4.42 -15.31 -13.72
CA ALA A 232 5.80 -15.25 -13.25
C ALA A 232 6.26 -13.80 -13.25
N ASP A 233 6.61 -13.30 -12.06
CA ASP A 233 6.95 -11.92 -11.80
C ASP A 233 8.35 -11.81 -11.19
N VAL A 234 9.12 -10.84 -11.66
CA VAL A 234 10.43 -10.47 -11.12
C VAL A 234 10.48 -8.96 -10.97
N SER A 235 10.78 -8.49 -9.76
CA SER A 235 10.98 -7.08 -9.45
C SER A 235 12.32 -6.86 -8.76
N ILE A 236 13.10 -5.91 -9.28
CA ILE A 236 14.35 -5.41 -8.69
C ILE A 236 14.13 -3.92 -8.44
N LEU A 237 14.25 -3.50 -7.19
CA LEU A 237 13.93 -2.14 -6.75
C LEU A 237 15.11 -1.58 -5.92
N PRO A 238 16.17 -1.06 -6.57
CA PRO A 238 17.19 -0.30 -5.86
C PRO A 238 16.61 1.05 -5.44
N GLN A 239 16.85 1.46 -4.19
CA GLN A 239 16.40 2.73 -3.65
C GLN A 239 17.49 3.40 -2.82
N ASP A 240 17.70 4.69 -3.04
CA ASP A 240 18.46 5.57 -2.16
C ASP A 240 17.45 6.37 -1.30
N PRO A 241 17.32 6.08 0.01
CA PRO A 241 16.26 6.65 0.84
C PRO A 241 16.45 8.13 1.12
N ALA A 242 15.35 8.86 1.26
CA ALA A 242 15.38 10.22 1.80
C ALA A 242 15.84 10.21 3.26
N GLY A 243 16.53 11.26 3.69
CA GLY A 243 16.82 11.47 5.10
C GLY A 243 15.59 11.92 5.88
N ASN A 244 15.49 11.48 7.14
CA ASN A 244 14.52 12.05 8.06
C ASN A 244 15.03 13.42 8.56
N LEU A 245 14.10 14.31 8.85
CA LEU A 245 14.38 15.65 9.40
C LEU A 245 13.83 15.74 10.82
N LEU A 246 14.48 16.53 11.67
CA LEU A 246 14.02 16.78 13.02
C LEU A 246 13.10 18.00 13.07
N LEU A 247 12.01 17.90 13.85
CA LEU A 247 11.16 19.03 14.22
C LEU A 247 11.73 19.72 15.46
N ARG A 248 11.61 21.03 15.49
CA ARG A 248 11.88 21.89 16.64
C ARG A 248 10.65 22.76 16.88
N ASP A 249 10.25 22.93 18.12
CA ASP A 249 9.17 23.84 18.52
C ASP A 249 7.85 23.60 17.73
N GLY A 250 7.26 22.42 17.88
CA GLY A 250 6.03 22.04 17.18
C GLY A 250 6.30 21.59 15.73
N PRO A 251 5.45 21.98 14.75
CA PRO A 251 5.53 21.45 13.38
C PRO A 251 6.67 22.06 12.54
N ASN A 252 7.50 22.94 13.11
CA ASN A 252 8.56 23.62 12.36
C ASN A 252 9.81 22.77 12.30
N VAL A 253 10.39 22.64 11.11
CA VAL A 253 11.72 22.08 10.93
C VAL A 253 12.74 22.93 11.69
N HIS A 254 13.74 22.29 12.26
CA HIS A 254 14.88 22.97 12.84
C HIS A 254 15.46 23.96 11.83
N SER A 255 15.52 25.26 12.18
CA SER A 255 15.84 26.34 11.23
C SER A 255 17.26 26.26 10.64
N GLU A 256 18.13 25.46 11.23
CA GLU A 256 19.52 25.26 10.79
C GLU A 256 19.67 24.04 9.87
N LEU A 257 18.64 23.20 9.73
CA LEU A 257 18.69 22.03 8.86
C LEU A 257 18.24 22.42 7.45
N PRO A 258 19.09 22.20 6.41
CA PRO A 258 18.68 22.37 5.03
C PRO A 258 17.54 21.42 4.68
N VAL A 259 16.51 21.93 4.03
CA VAL A 259 15.25 21.20 3.77
C VAL A 259 15.41 20.00 2.83
N ASP A 260 16.44 19.99 2.01
CA ASP A 260 16.72 18.93 1.03
C ASP A 260 17.92 18.06 1.45
N ALA A 261 18.52 18.30 2.64
CA ALA A 261 19.63 17.51 3.16
C ALA A 261 19.22 16.06 3.46
N ASN A 262 20.16 15.16 3.26
CA ASN A 262 19.97 13.74 3.51
C ASN A 262 20.97 13.27 4.58
N TYR A 263 20.44 12.92 5.74
CA TYR A 263 21.23 12.52 6.90
C TYR A 263 21.50 11.01 7.00
N ASN A 264 21.16 10.24 5.99
CA ASN A 264 21.57 8.84 5.92
C ASN A 264 23.10 8.73 5.72
N PRO A 265 23.73 7.62 6.13
CA PRO A 265 25.13 7.36 5.88
C PRO A 265 25.45 7.32 4.38
N THR A 266 26.71 7.50 4.02
CA THR A 266 27.14 7.41 2.63
C THR A 266 26.89 6.02 2.06
N GLY A 267 26.24 5.95 0.89
CA GLY A 267 25.85 4.69 0.26
C GLY A 267 24.61 4.04 0.87
N ALA A 268 23.80 4.82 1.60
CA ALA A 268 22.50 4.37 2.09
C ALA A 268 21.66 3.79 0.97
N LYS A 269 20.93 2.73 1.28
CA LYS A 269 20.12 1.97 0.32
C LYS A 269 18.97 1.24 0.99
N LEU A 270 17.90 0.99 0.22
CA LEU A 270 16.79 0.12 0.56
C LEU A 270 16.50 -0.76 -0.66
N ASP A 271 17.43 -1.63 -1.00
CA ASP A 271 17.36 -2.45 -2.20
C ASP A 271 16.47 -3.67 -1.97
N GLN A 272 15.53 -3.94 -2.87
CA GLN A 272 14.65 -5.11 -2.81
C GLN A 272 14.76 -5.93 -4.09
N LEU A 273 14.80 -7.24 -3.93
CA LEU A 273 14.70 -8.25 -5.01
C LEU A 273 13.54 -9.18 -4.69
N ARG A 274 12.59 -9.31 -5.64
CA ARG A 274 11.42 -10.17 -5.47
C ARG A 274 11.23 -11.10 -6.65
N TYR A 275 10.93 -12.35 -6.36
CA TYR A 275 10.46 -13.36 -7.30
C TYR A 275 9.09 -13.85 -6.86
N HIS A 276 8.17 -13.95 -7.80
CA HIS A 276 6.83 -14.47 -7.56
C HIS A 276 6.42 -15.40 -8.70
N LEU A 277 5.87 -16.54 -8.35
CA LEU A 277 5.30 -17.51 -9.28
C LEU A 277 3.93 -17.93 -8.76
N ALA A 278 2.89 -17.76 -9.57
CA ALA A 278 1.56 -18.25 -9.29
C ALA A 278 1.08 -19.22 -10.36
N LEU A 279 0.38 -20.26 -9.93
CA LEU A 279 -0.27 -21.25 -10.76
C LEU A 279 -1.73 -21.30 -10.39
N GLY A 280 -2.64 -21.26 -11.36
CA GLY A 280 -4.06 -21.35 -11.11
C GLY A 280 -4.78 -22.34 -12.00
N LEU A 281 -5.90 -22.80 -11.50
CA LEU A 281 -6.81 -23.71 -12.18
C LEU A 281 -8.25 -23.33 -11.86
N ASP A 282 -8.97 -22.91 -12.89
CA ASP A 282 -10.41 -22.69 -12.83
C ASP A 282 -11.14 -23.78 -13.60
N ARG A 283 -12.22 -24.30 -13.06
CA ARG A 283 -12.98 -25.36 -13.70
C ARG A 283 -14.48 -25.25 -13.44
N LYS A 284 -15.26 -25.22 -14.50
CA LYS A 284 -16.73 -25.33 -14.44
C LYS A 284 -17.16 -26.79 -14.31
N SER A 285 -18.00 -27.08 -13.32
CA SER A 285 -18.52 -28.42 -13.09
C SER A 285 -19.98 -28.39 -12.66
N SER A 286 -20.62 -29.57 -12.59
CA SER A 286 -22.02 -29.71 -12.11
C SER A 286 -22.18 -29.46 -10.60
N LEU A 287 -21.07 -29.42 -9.84
CA LEU A 287 -21.06 -29.10 -8.41
C LEU A 287 -20.80 -27.63 -8.14
N GLY A 288 -20.49 -26.84 -9.17
CA GLY A 288 -20.16 -25.44 -9.11
C GLY A 288 -18.85 -25.12 -9.83
N ASP A 289 -18.46 -23.87 -9.77
CA ASP A 289 -17.22 -23.34 -10.34
C ASP A 289 -16.11 -23.49 -9.31
N TRP A 290 -15.05 -24.18 -9.71
CA TRP A 290 -13.87 -24.44 -8.88
C TRP A 290 -12.77 -23.46 -9.24
N SER A 291 -12.16 -22.87 -8.23
CA SER A 291 -10.93 -22.10 -8.40
C SER A 291 -9.86 -22.60 -7.44
N THR A 292 -8.63 -22.70 -7.92
CA THR A 292 -7.48 -23.12 -7.10
C THR A 292 -6.28 -22.30 -7.49
N SER A 293 -5.56 -21.76 -6.50
CA SER A 293 -4.33 -20.99 -6.66
C SER A 293 -3.22 -21.55 -5.79
N LEU A 294 -2.02 -21.62 -6.34
CA LEU A 294 -0.79 -21.92 -5.62
C LEU A 294 0.26 -20.89 -5.98
N ALA A 295 0.79 -20.17 -5.00
CA ALA A 295 1.83 -19.19 -5.25
C ALA A 295 3.06 -19.42 -4.35
N PHE A 296 4.20 -19.09 -4.91
CA PHE A 296 5.49 -19.03 -4.24
C PHE A 296 6.09 -17.66 -4.41
N THR A 297 6.54 -17.05 -3.32
CA THR A 297 7.18 -15.73 -3.33
C THR A 297 8.48 -15.80 -2.54
N ARG A 298 9.51 -15.12 -3.05
CA ARG A 298 10.76 -14.91 -2.30
C ARG A 298 11.19 -13.45 -2.46
N THR A 299 11.33 -12.75 -1.33
CA THR A 299 11.77 -11.36 -1.26
C THR A 299 13.07 -11.28 -0.48
N GLY A 300 14.06 -10.59 -1.03
CA GLY A 300 15.31 -10.26 -0.36
C GLY A 300 15.48 -8.76 -0.27
N ASP A 301 15.84 -8.25 0.90
CA ASP A 301 16.12 -6.85 1.15
C ASP A 301 17.58 -6.69 1.59
N ASP A 302 18.23 -5.63 1.08
CA ASP A 302 19.58 -5.22 1.48
C ASP A 302 19.53 -3.72 1.83
N LEU A 303 19.65 -3.42 3.10
CA LEU A 303 19.36 -2.12 3.69
C LEU A 303 20.62 -1.53 4.31
N LEU A 304 20.82 -0.25 4.13
CA LEU A 304 21.76 0.60 4.87
C LEU A 304 21.11 1.96 5.06
N ARG A 305 20.82 2.34 6.28
CA ARG A 305 20.17 3.62 6.57
C ARG A 305 20.57 4.16 7.94
N GLY A 306 20.21 5.41 8.19
CA GLY A 306 20.50 6.03 9.46
C GLY A 306 19.53 7.15 9.81
N PHE A 307 19.61 7.59 11.05
CA PHE A 307 18.70 8.53 11.67
C PHE A 307 19.49 9.51 12.55
N LEU A 308 19.15 10.79 12.44
CA LEU A 308 19.70 11.78 13.34
C LEU A 308 19.26 11.50 14.79
N ARG A 309 20.21 11.58 15.72
CA ARG A 309 19.90 11.55 17.15
C ARG A 309 19.14 12.81 17.56
N GLY A 310 18.18 12.67 18.47
CA GLY A 310 17.50 13.82 19.08
C GLY A 310 18.48 14.75 19.77
N GLY A 311 18.25 16.08 19.68
CA GLY A 311 19.11 17.08 20.30
C GLY A 311 20.40 17.42 19.55
N VAL A 312 20.72 16.72 18.47
CA VAL A 312 21.83 17.05 17.56
C VAL A 312 21.52 18.36 16.84
N PHE A 313 22.52 19.23 16.68
CA PHE A 313 22.39 20.56 16.07
C PHE A 313 21.47 21.55 16.84
N VAL A 314 21.12 21.26 18.10
CA VAL A 314 20.42 22.20 18.99
C VAL A 314 21.49 23.02 19.76
N ASP A 315 21.26 24.33 19.94
CA ASP A 315 22.16 25.20 20.76
C ASP A 315 21.45 25.55 22.11
N PRO A 316 21.99 25.13 23.26
CA PRO A 316 23.16 24.26 23.42
C PRO A 316 22.83 22.80 23.06
N PRO A 317 23.82 22.07 22.48
CA PRO A 317 23.62 20.64 22.18
C PRO A 317 23.31 19.89 23.48
N ASP A 318 22.33 18.97 23.40
CA ASP A 318 21.95 18.19 24.58
C ASP A 318 23.13 17.39 25.13
N ALA A 319 23.30 17.45 26.46
CA ALA A 319 24.34 16.75 27.16
C ALA A 319 24.28 15.21 27.10
N GLY A 320 23.30 14.66 26.41
CA GLY A 320 23.10 13.23 26.19
C GLY A 320 23.90 12.61 25.05
N VAL A 321 24.56 13.43 24.21
CA VAL A 321 25.41 12.95 23.09
C VAL A 321 26.85 12.82 23.57
N GLY A 322 27.08 11.96 24.56
CA GLY A 322 28.35 11.84 25.25
C GLY A 322 29.49 11.18 24.46
N ASP A 323 29.19 10.50 23.35
CA ASP A 323 30.13 9.78 22.48
C ASP A 323 30.62 10.61 21.28
N GLY A 324 29.99 11.78 21.03
CA GLY A 324 30.32 12.66 19.91
C GLY A 324 29.72 12.28 18.56
N LEU A 325 28.90 11.25 18.51
CA LEU A 325 28.21 10.80 17.30
C LEU A 325 26.88 11.56 17.12
N GLN A 326 26.50 11.88 15.87
CA GLN A 326 25.30 12.67 15.56
C GLN A 326 24.13 11.81 15.08
N ALA A 327 24.41 10.59 14.63
CA ALA A 327 23.41 9.72 14.05
C ALA A 327 23.65 8.24 14.38
N ASP A 328 22.57 7.48 14.43
CA ASP A 328 22.58 6.03 14.50
C ASP A 328 22.24 5.46 13.13
N GLY A 329 22.84 4.34 12.79
CA GLY A 329 22.61 3.65 11.55
C GLY A 329 22.60 2.14 11.72
N TYR A 330 22.05 1.46 10.74
CA TYR A 330 22.15 0.01 10.64
C TYR A 330 22.30 -0.46 9.20
N SER A 331 22.97 -1.59 9.04
CA SER A 331 22.92 -2.38 7.83
C SER A 331 22.16 -3.68 8.10
N GLN A 332 21.32 -4.10 7.15
CA GLN A 332 20.49 -5.28 7.33
C GLN A 332 20.39 -6.06 6.02
N THR A 333 20.45 -7.39 6.12
CA THR A 333 20.02 -8.29 5.05
C THR A 333 18.86 -9.14 5.55
N ARG A 334 17.79 -9.21 4.74
CA ARG A 334 16.58 -9.96 5.08
C ARG A 334 16.14 -10.82 3.91
N TRP A 335 15.67 -12.03 4.21
CA TRP A 335 15.02 -12.90 3.24
C TRP A 335 13.68 -13.38 3.79
N ILE A 336 12.64 -13.22 3.00
CA ILE A 336 11.29 -13.72 3.29
C ILE A 336 10.90 -14.69 2.18
N THR A 337 10.33 -15.82 2.54
CA THR A 337 9.81 -16.83 1.61
C THR A 337 8.37 -17.14 2.02
N ASP A 338 7.44 -17.02 1.07
CA ASP A 338 6.02 -17.31 1.29
C ASP A 338 5.52 -18.38 0.33
N VAL A 339 4.62 -19.22 0.82
CA VAL A 339 3.83 -20.18 0.02
C VAL A 339 2.37 -19.94 0.33
N TYR A 340 1.59 -19.65 -0.68
CA TYR A 340 0.14 -19.46 -0.59
C TYR A 340 -0.59 -20.54 -1.38
N PHE A 341 -1.64 -21.08 -0.79
CA PHE A 341 -2.58 -21.99 -1.43
C PHE A 341 -4.01 -21.57 -1.11
N ASP A 342 -4.89 -21.58 -2.12
CA ASP A 342 -6.33 -21.42 -1.97
C ASP A 342 -7.04 -22.42 -2.87
N ALA A 343 -8.13 -22.99 -2.39
CA ALA A 343 -9.05 -23.78 -3.19
C ALA A 343 -10.49 -23.56 -2.71
N HIS A 344 -11.34 -23.14 -3.61
CA HIS A 344 -12.75 -22.91 -3.29
C HIS A 344 -13.70 -23.35 -4.41
N VAL A 345 -14.96 -23.45 -4.04
CA VAL A 345 -16.07 -23.80 -4.94
C VAL A 345 -17.17 -22.79 -4.73
N THR A 346 -17.67 -22.23 -5.83
CA THR A 346 -18.86 -21.41 -5.84
C THR A 346 -19.98 -22.15 -6.57
N SER A 347 -21.10 -22.35 -5.89
CA SER A 347 -22.25 -23.14 -6.39
C SER A 347 -23.51 -22.30 -6.37
N ASP A 348 -24.13 -22.14 -7.52
CA ASP A 348 -25.49 -21.63 -7.63
C ASP A 348 -26.48 -22.74 -7.23
N MET A 349 -26.87 -22.80 -5.97
CA MET A 349 -27.79 -23.79 -5.42
C MET A 349 -29.22 -23.56 -5.94
N SER A 350 -29.54 -22.30 -6.27
CA SER A 350 -30.80 -21.89 -6.96
C SER A 350 -30.57 -20.47 -7.53
N GLU A 351 -31.55 -19.93 -8.26
CA GLU A 351 -31.53 -18.53 -8.73
C GLU A 351 -31.40 -17.50 -7.59
N ALA A 352 -31.79 -17.89 -6.37
CA ALA A 352 -31.76 -17.01 -5.19
C ALA A 352 -30.65 -17.32 -4.20
N LEU A 353 -29.95 -18.45 -4.34
CA LEU A 353 -28.99 -18.93 -3.34
C LEU A 353 -27.68 -19.33 -3.99
N LYS A 354 -26.61 -18.59 -3.68
CA LYS A 354 -25.23 -18.89 -4.03
C LYS A 354 -24.45 -19.24 -2.77
N LEU A 355 -23.64 -20.28 -2.84
CA LEU A 355 -22.80 -20.77 -1.76
C LEU A 355 -21.36 -20.86 -2.22
N THR A 356 -20.46 -20.15 -1.55
CA THR A 356 -19.01 -20.27 -1.71
C THR A 356 -18.42 -20.91 -0.47
N TYR A 357 -17.54 -21.90 -0.65
CA TYR A 357 -16.80 -22.52 0.46
C TYR A 357 -15.41 -22.95 0.00
N GLY A 358 -14.46 -22.86 0.89
CA GLY A 358 -13.08 -23.13 0.54
C GLY A 358 -12.14 -23.28 1.72
N VAL A 359 -10.90 -23.55 1.37
CA VAL A 359 -9.76 -23.63 2.29
C VAL A 359 -8.62 -22.82 1.73
N ASP A 360 -7.86 -22.19 2.62
CA ASP A 360 -6.61 -21.57 2.23
C ASP A 360 -5.51 -21.85 3.26
N TYR A 361 -4.27 -21.68 2.81
CA TYR A 361 -3.08 -21.79 3.62
C TYR A 361 -2.02 -20.82 3.16
N LEU A 362 -1.45 -20.08 4.09
CA LEU A 362 -0.33 -19.18 3.86
C LEU A 362 0.76 -19.50 4.88
N HIS A 363 1.94 -19.88 4.39
CA HIS A 363 3.15 -20.05 5.17
C HIS A 363 4.16 -18.98 4.81
N GLY A 364 4.74 -18.33 5.80
CA GLY A 364 5.85 -17.40 5.63
C GLY A 364 7.00 -17.73 6.57
N SER A 365 8.22 -17.60 6.06
CA SER A 365 9.46 -17.70 6.85
C SER A 365 10.36 -16.53 6.50
N GLY A 366 10.71 -15.73 7.51
CA GLY A 366 11.63 -14.60 7.43
C GLY A 366 12.90 -14.83 8.23
N SER A 367 14.03 -14.38 7.71
CA SER A 367 15.29 -14.35 8.44
C SER A 367 16.02 -13.05 8.18
N GLN A 368 16.66 -12.50 9.20
CA GLN A 368 17.44 -11.28 9.07
C GLN A 368 18.76 -11.35 9.83
N HIS A 369 19.71 -10.53 9.36
CA HIS A 369 20.93 -10.16 10.06
C HIS A 369 21.10 -8.65 9.98
N ALA A 370 21.31 -7.99 11.11
CA ALA A 370 21.55 -6.56 11.18
C ALA A 370 22.82 -6.25 11.98
N ILE A 371 23.43 -5.10 11.67
CA ILE A 371 24.57 -4.54 12.38
C ILE A 371 24.22 -3.09 12.67
N ASN A 372 24.17 -2.73 13.95
CA ASN A 372 23.94 -1.38 14.42
C ASN A 372 25.27 -0.65 14.64
N PHE A 373 25.31 0.65 14.31
CA PHE A 373 26.48 1.50 14.45
C PHE A 373 26.11 2.97 14.59
N GLY A 374 26.98 3.77 15.17
CA GLY A 374 26.85 5.22 15.15
C GLY A 374 27.77 5.86 14.10
N TYR A 375 27.46 7.09 13.66
CA TYR A 375 28.28 7.82 12.70
C TYR A 375 28.20 9.34 12.89
N CYS A 376 29.16 10.04 12.25
CA CYS A 376 29.24 11.50 12.29
C CYS A 376 28.76 12.11 10.98
N ILE A 377 27.87 13.10 11.10
CA ILE A 377 27.30 13.80 9.96
C ILE A 377 27.21 15.30 10.28
N ASP A 378 27.46 16.16 9.31
CA ASP A 378 27.34 17.60 9.47
C ASP A 378 25.92 18.10 9.17
N VAL A 379 25.68 19.38 9.43
CA VAL A 379 24.37 20.04 9.23
C VAL A 379 23.90 20.01 7.77
N ASP A 380 24.82 19.89 6.82
CA ASP A 380 24.51 19.79 5.38
C ASP A 380 24.25 18.33 4.93
N GLY A 381 24.24 17.37 5.87
CA GLY A 381 24.05 15.95 5.57
C GLY A 381 25.28 15.29 4.96
N ARG A 382 26.49 15.80 5.22
CA ARG A 382 27.73 15.19 4.77
C ARG A 382 28.35 14.40 5.91
N GLU A 383 28.55 13.13 5.66
CA GLU A 383 29.24 12.26 6.59
C GLU A 383 30.73 12.61 6.65
N TYR A 384 31.31 12.57 7.86
CA TYR A 384 32.73 12.77 8.09
C TYR A 384 33.28 11.76 9.09
N THR A 385 34.59 11.51 9.04
CA THR A 385 35.26 10.57 9.95
C THR A 385 35.40 11.15 11.33
N CYS A 386 35.00 10.44 12.36
CA CYS A 386 35.19 10.75 13.76
C CYS A 386 35.49 9.46 14.55
N ASP A 387 35.95 9.63 15.81
CA ASP A 387 36.24 8.49 16.68
C ASP A 387 34.93 7.73 16.99
N GLY A 388 34.95 6.40 16.86
CA GLY A 388 33.81 5.53 17.09
C GLY A 388 32.85 5.37 15.89
N ALA A 389 32.97 6.22 14.83
CA ALA A 389 32.11 6.09 13.66
C ALA A 389 32.24 4.71 12.98
N HIS A 390 31.08 4.13 12.59
CA HIS A 390 30.96 2.80 11.97
C HIS A 390 31.58 1.65 12.77
N HIS A 391 31.78 1.83 14.07
CA HIS A 391 32.01 0.68 14.94
C HIS A 391 30.72 -0.17 14.96
N ALA A 392 30.88 -1.48 14.78
CA ALA A 392 29.73 -2.38 14.89
C ALA A 392 29.38 -2.54 16.39
N ASP A 393 28.39 -1.79 16.86
CA ASP A 393 28.02 -1.71 18.27
C ASP A 393 27.18 -2.91 18.69
N GLU A 394 26.36 -3.44 17.77
CA GLU A 394 25.52 -4.58 18.02
C GLU A 394 25.36 -5.43 16.75
N PHE A 395 25.31 -6.75 16.93
CA PHE A 395 24.95 -7.71 15.90
C PHE A 395 23.62 -8.36 16.26
N VAL A 396 22.65 -8.29 15.34
CA VAL A 396 21.31 -8.85 15.52
C VAL A 396 21.02 -9.93 14.48
N SER A 397 20.39 -11.00 14.89
CA SER A 397 19.81 -12.00 13.98
C SER A 397 18.46 -12.47 14.50
N SER A 398 17.47 -12.61 13.60
CA SER A 398 16.19 -13.23 13.93
C SER A 398 15.71 -14.16 12.84
N VAL A 399 14.86 -15.10 13.23
CA VAL A 399 14.11 -15.99 12.34
C VAL A 399 12.69 -16.09 12.84
N ASP A 400 11.74 -15.74 11.96
CA ASP A 400 10.32 -15.72 12.26
C ASP A 400 9.56 -16.58 11.25
N GLN A 401 8.52 -17.27 11.72
CA GLN A 401 7.65 -18.08 10.88
C GLN A 401 6.20 -17.82 11.24
N ARG A 402 5.34 -17.79 10.23
CA ARG A 402 3.90 -17.65 10.36
C ARG A 402 3.18 -18.67 9.49
N ASP A 403 2.21 -19.34 10.05
CA ASP A 403 1.28 -20.23 9.38
C ASP A 403 -0.14 -19.75 9.58
N PHE A 404 -0.87 -19.55 8.50
CA PHE A 404 -2.29 -19.21 8.50
C PHE A 404 -3.04 -20.29 7.74
N ALA A 405 -3.97 -20.98 8.37
CA ALA A 405 -4.88 -21.89 7.71
C ALA A 405 -6.33 -21.45 7.92
N GLY A 406 -7.13 -21.50 6.89
CA GLY A 406 -8.53 -21.11 6.91
C GLY A 406 -9.47 -22.14 6.31
N LEU A 407 -10.60 -22.32 6.97
CA LEU A 407 -11.78 -22.99 6.41
C LEU A 407 -12.92 -21.98 6.42
N TYR A 408 -13.47 -21.66 5.25
CA TYR A 408 -14.46 -20.60 5.12
C TYR A 408 -15.67 -21.02 4.30
N SER A 409 -16.79 -20.35 4.57
CA SER A 409 -18.00 -20.45 3.78
C SER A 409 -18.75 -19.13 3.79
N GLN A 410 -19.32 -18.76 2.64
CA GLN A 410 -20.15 -17.58 2.44
C GLN A 410 -21.44 -17.97 1.71
N VAL A 411 -22.53 -17.41 2.13
CA VAL A 411 -23.85 -17.56 1.53
C VAL A 411 -24.32 -16.19 1.06
N GLU A 412 -24.76 -16.12 -0.17
CA GLU A 412 -25.45 -14.99 -0.77
C GLU A 412 -26.89 -15.41 -1.07
N LEU A 413 -27.84 -14.65 -0.59
CA LEU A 413 -29.25 -14.96 -0.70
C LEU A 413 -30.02 -13.76 -1.25
N LYS A 414 -30.52 -13.90 -2.47
CA LYS A 414 -31.42 -12.93 -3.12
C LYS A 414 -32.85 -13.15 -2.64
N LEU A 415 -33.38 -12.21 -1.88
CA LEU A 415 -34.76 -12.25 -1.40
C LEU A 415 -35.70 -11.50 -2.33
N ALA A 416 -37.00 -11.71 -2.12
CA ALA A 416 -37.99 -10.90 -2.80
C ALA A 416 -37.85 -9.42 -2.47
N HIS A 417 -38.27 -8.52 -3.38
CA HIS A 417 -38.22 -7.06 -3.22
C HIS A 417 -36.80 -6.46 -3.25
N ASP A 418 -35.92 -7.03 -4.09
CA ASP A 418 -34.55 -6.50 -4.34
C ASP A 418 -33.70 -6.34 -3.06
N VAL A 419 -33.78 -7.32 -2.17
CA VAL A 419 -32.96 -7.45 -0.97
C VAL A 419 -31.96 -8.58 -1.15
N ASP A 420 -30.69 -8.29 -1.03
CA ASP A 420 -29.61 -9.28 -1.04
C ASP A 420 -29.02 -9.38 0.36
N LEU A 421 -28.81 -10.61 0.83
CA LEU A 421 -28.18 -10.92 2.10
C LEU A 421 -26.87 -11.64 1.86
N LEU A 422 -25.84 -11.25 2.59
CA LEU A 422 -24.54 -11.91 2.62
C LEU A 422 -24.26 -12.34 4.05
N ALA A 423 -23.87 -13.59 4.25
CA ALA A 423 -23.41 -14.09 5.54
C ALA A 423 -22.23 -15.05 5.33
N GLY A 424 -21.17 -14.87 6.09
CA GLY A 424 -20.01 -15.71 5.99
C GLY A 424 -19.37 -16.00 7.34
N LEU A 425 -18.77 -17.18 7.42
CA LEU A 425 -17.99 -17.62 8.60
C LEU A 425 -16.67 -18.22 8.14
N ARG A 426 -15.65 -18.02 8.97
CA ARG A 426 -14.30 -18.56 8.77
C ARG A 426 -13.72 -19.07 10.08
N LEU A 427 -13.25 -20.30 10.06
CA LEU A 427 -12.39 -20.85 11.12
C LEU A 427 -10.95 -20.61 10.72
N ASN A 428 -10.22 -19.91 11.55
CA ASN A 428 -8.81 -19.59 11.36
C ASN A 428 -7.96 -20.36 12.35
N HIS A 429 -6.83 -20.89 11.88
CA HIS A 429 -5.74 -21.43 12.69
C HIS A 429 -4.47 -20.67 12.35
N THR A 430 -3.87 -20.02 13.35
CA THR A 430 -2.63 -19.25 13.19
C THR A 430 -1.58 -19.79 14.14
N ARG A 431 -0.37 -20.07 13.63
CA ARG A 431 0.80 -20.39 14.42
C ARG A 431 1.93 -19.44 14.07
N GLU A 432 2.55 -18.87 15.08
CA GLU A 432 3.66 -17.95 14.95
C GLU A 432 4.80 -18.40 15.84
N THR A 433 6.04 -18.32 15.32
CA THR A 433 7.27 -18.56 16.07
C THR A 433 8.25 -17.45 15.76
N ALA A 434 8.91 -16.93 16.79
CA ALA A 434 9.97 -15.96 16.69
C ALA A 434 11.20 -16.45 17.46
N SER A 435 12.39 -16.19 16.93
CA SER A 435 13.65 -16.43 17.63
C SER A 435 14.64 -15.33 17.31
N GLY A 436 15.38 -14.87 18.31
CA GLY A 436 16.30 -13.73 18.16
C GLY A 436 17.54 -13.85 19.00
N LEU A 437 18.61 -13.24 18.49
CA LEU A 437 19.91 -13.10 19.17
C LEU A 437 20.43 -11.70 18.93
N ALA A 438 20.82 -11.00 20.01
CA ALA A 438 21.56 -9.75 19.96
C ALA A 438 22.89 -9.90 20.73
N ILE A 439 23.97 -9.40 20.13
CA ILE A 439 25.32 -9.41 20.70
C ILE A 439 25.79 -7.97 20.79
N ASP A 440 25.94 -7.46 22.02
CA ASP A 440 26.57 -6.19 22.30
C ASP A 440 28.10 -6.30 22.09
N ASN A 441 28.64 -5.43 21.23
CA ASN A 441 30.04 -5.37 20.85
C ASN A 441 30.67 -4.00 21.24
N THR A 442 30.04 -3.23 22.08
CA THR A 442 30.57 -1.92 22.55
C THR A 442 31.74 -2.08 23.54
N GLY A 443 31.82 -3.24 24.19
CA GLY A 443 32.89 -3.58 25.14
C GLY A 443 34.10 -4.23 24.48
N PRO A 444 35.19 -4.46 25.28
CA PRO A 444 36.41 -5.10 24.77
C PRO A 444 36.24 -6.56 24.39
N VAL A 445 35.12 -7.18 24.77
CA VAL A 445 34.73 -8.56 24.43
C VAL A 445 33.24 -8.54 24.14
N PRO A 446 32.78 -9.08 22.99
CA PRO A 446 31.35 -9.19 22.69
C PRO A 446 30.59 -10.01 23.75
N VAL A 447 29.42 -9.54 24.11
CA VAL A 447 28.55 -10.17 25.12
C VAL A 447 27.17 -10.43 24.50
N VAL A 448 26.58 -11.57 24.76
CA VAL A 448 25.16 -11.81 24.40
C VAL A 448 24.32 -10.86 25.23
N ALA A 449 23.71 -9.89 24.56
CA ALA A 449 22.79 -8.92 25.16
C ALA A 449 21.39 -9.51 25.30
N PHE A 450 20.97 -10.29 24.29
CA PHE A 450 19.67 -10.95 24.24
C PHE A 450 19.76 -12.27 23.48
N GLU A 451 19.07 -13.30 23.96
CA GLU A 451 18.81 -14.55 23.23
C GLU A 451 17.45 -15.10 23.72
N GLY A 452 16.55 -15.38 22.80
CA GLY A 452 15.23 -15.86 23.13
C GLY A 452 14.49 -16.48 21.97
N ASP A 453 13.41 -17.17 22.30
CA ASP A 453 12.41 -17.69 21.38
C ASP A 453 11.02 -17.63 22.01
N ASP A 454 9.99 -17.44 21.19
CA ASP A 454 8.57 -17.47 21.58
C ASP A 454 7.73 -18.16 20.50
N GLU A 455 6.61 -18.75 20.91
CA GLU A 455 5.66 -19.42 20.03
C GLU A 455 4.24 -19.18 20.51
N ARG A 456 3.35 -18.88 19.57
CA ARG A 456 1.93 -18.75 19.83
C ARG A 456 1.09 -19.46 18.78
N THR A 457 0.03 -20.12 19.26
CA THR A 457 -1.01 -20.71 18.39
C THR A 457 -2.36 -20.17 18.78
N VAL A 458 -3.15 -19.75 17.80
CA VAL A 458 -4.48 -19.15 18.00
C VAL A 458 -5.48 -19.79 17.04
N ASP A 459 -6.59 -20.27 17.59
CA ASP A 459 -7.79 -20.67 16.84
C ASP A 459 -8.89 -19.63 17.01
N ARG A 460 -9.44 -19.11 15.90
CA ARG A 460 -10.47 -18.07 15.98
C ARG A 460 -11.54 -18.23 14.92
N LEU A 461 -12.79 -18.00 15.32
CA LEU A 461 -13.91 -17.84 14.42
C LEU A 461 -14.06 -16.35 14.08
N SER A 462 -14.06 -16.04 12.80
CA SER A 462 -14.34 -14.73 12.22
C SER A 462 -15.59 -14.79 11.36
N GLY A 463 -16.24 -13.65 11.13
CA GLY A 463 -17.45 -13.67 10.32
C GLY A 463 -17.86 -12.30 9.79
N THR A 464 -18.76 -12.35 8.82
CA THR A 464 -19.43 -11.20 8.24
C THR A 464 -20.91 -11.46 8.09
N ILE A 465 -21.70 -10.43 8.25
CA ILE A 465 -23.11 -10.42 7.87
C ILE A 465 -23.44 -9.06 7.28
N GLY A 466 -24.09 -9.02 6.13
CA GLY A 466 -24.48 -7.80 5.46
C GLY A 466 -25.78 -7.95 4.69
N ALA A 467 -26.39 -6.83 4.40
CA ALA A 467 -27.57 -6.75 3.56
C ALA A 467 -27.51 -5.53 2.65
N SER A 468 -27.94 -5.67 1.42
CA SER A 468 -28.23 -4.56 0.53
C SER A 468 -29.71 -4.60 0.12
N TRP A 469 -30.29 -3.43 -0.07
CA TRP A 469 -31.69 -3.28 -0.47
C TRP A 469 -31.83 -2.14 -1.48
N ARG A 470 -32.24 -2.47 -2.69
CA ARG A 470 -32.60 -1.48 -3.71
C ARG A 470 -33.99 -0.91 -3.38
N VAL A 471 -33.99 0.18 -2.62
CA VAL A 471 -35.20 0.82 -2.08
C VAL A 471 -35.99 1.58 -3.13
N TRP A 472 -35.35 1.94 -4.23
CA TRP A 472 -35.98 2.64 -5.34
C TRP A 472 -35.23 2.38 -6.64
N SER A 473 -35.99 2.23 -7.74
CA SER A 473 -35.44 2.21 -9.10
C SER A 473 -36.43 2.80 -10.10
N SER A 474 -35.93 3.50 -11.12
CA SER A 474 -36.73 4.11 -12.18
C SER A 474 -35.91 4.21 -13.47
N GLY A 475 -36.16 3.31 -14.43
CA GLY A 475 -35.26 3.14 -15.59
C GLY A 475 -33.90 2.64 -15.10
N ASP A 476 -32.84 3.34 -15.46
CA ASP A 476 -31.45 3.03 -15.06
C ASP A 476 -31.06 3.78 -13.76
N ASP A 477 -31.92 4.64 -13.21
CA ASP A 477 -31.69 5.29 -11.94
C ASP A 477 -32.05 4.37 -10.76
N ALA A 478 -31.24 4.36 -9.70
CA ALA A 478 -31.44 3.49 -8.54
C ALA A 478 -30.92 4.13 -7.23
N LEU A 479 -31.53 3.69 -6.13
CA LEU A 479 -31.04 3.92 -4.77
C LEU A 479 -30.94 2.58 -4.04
N THR A 480 -29.76 2.16 -3.70
CA THR A 480 -29.48 0.98 -2.91
C THR A 480 -28.90 1.39 -1.55
N VAL A 481 -29.48 0.91 -0.46
CA VAL A 481 -28.93 1.07 0.90
C VAL A 481 -28.33 -0.26 1.33
N TYR A 482 -27.25 -0.19 2.11
CA TYR A 482 -26.61 -1.38 2.65
C TYR A 482 -26.19 -1.21 4.09
N ALA A 483 -26.02 -2.32 4.78
CA ALA A 483 -25.43 -2.36 6.11
C ALA A 483 -24.67 -3.67 6.29
N ASP A 484 -23.55 -3.60 7.02
CA ASP A 484 -22.77 -4.79 7.35
C ASP A 484 -22.18 -4.73 8.76
N TYR A 485 -21.85 -5.92 9.25
CA TYR A 485 -21.06 -6.18 10.45
C TYR A 485 -19.98 -7.19 10.13
N ARG A 486 -18.75 -6.91 10.59
CA ARG A 486 -17.58 -7.78 10.37
C ARG A 486 -16.79 -7.92 11.67
N ASP A 487 -16.39 -9.16 11.98
CA ASP A 487 -15.50 -9.51 13.09
C ASP A 487 -14.19 -10.04 12.49
N SER A 488 -13.12 -9.31 12.67
CA SER A 488 -11.80 -9.60 12.13
C SER A 488 -10.73 -9.67 13.21
N TYR A 489 -9.59 -10.22 12.86
CA TYR A 489 -8.39 -10.17 13.69
C TYR A 489 -7.15 -10.12 12.80
N LYS A 490 -6.06 -9.65 13.32
CA LYS A 490 -4.73 -9.80 12.73
C LYS A 490 -3.72 -10.20 13.81
N PRO A 491 -2.73 -11.04 13.50
CA PRO A 491 -1.56 -11.18 14.35
C PRO A 491 -0.89 -9.81 14.51
N LEU A 492 -0.23 -9.58 15.62
CA LEU A 492 0.57 -8.38 15.78
C LEU A 492 1.70 -8.38 14.73
N ALA A 493 2.05 -7.20 14.21
CA ALA A 493 3.15 -7.08 13.27
C ALA A 493 4.44 -7.65 13.88
N ILE A 494 5.10 -8.54 13.13
CA ILE A 494 6.49 -8.90 13.42
C ILE A 494 7.35 -7.86 12.74
N ASP A 495 8.10 -7.13 13.54
CA ASP A 495 9.05 -6.15 13.05
C ASP A 495 10.41 -6.82 12.80
N PHE A 496 10.83 -6.82 11.53
CA PHE A 496 12.20 -7.15 11.17
C PHE A 496 13.08 -5.89 11.28
N GLY A 497 13.01 -5.22 12.42
CA GLY A 497 13.84 -4.06 12.74
C GLY A 497 15.30 -4.43 13.02
N PRO A 498 16.15 -3.42 13.30
CA PRO A 498 17.54 -3.66 13.68
C PRO A 498 17.69 -4.18 15.13
N GLU A 499 16.60 -4.47 15.81
CA GLU A 499 16.56 -4.99 17.18
C GLU A 499 16.11 -6.47 17.19
N ALA A 500 16.56 -7.22 18.18
CA ALA A 500 16.13 -8.61 18.35
C ALA A 500 14.89 -8.65 19.25
N GLU A 501 13.72 -8.78 18.63
CA GLU A 501 12.46 -8.95 19.32
C GLU A 501 11.90 -10.35 19.07
N VAL A 502 11.39 -10.97 20.12
CA VAL A 502 10.84 -12.34 20.03
C VAL A 502 9.46 -12.47 20.65
N ASP A 503 8.89 -11.39 21.20
CA ASP A 503 7.59 -11.46 21.86
C ASP A 503 6.47 -11.63 20.83
N VAL A 504 5.89 -12.84 20.77
CA VAL A 504 4.69 -13.10 19.96
C VAL A 504 3.45 -12.80 20.82
N LEU A 505 2.94 -11.57 20.70
CA LEU A 505 1.79 -11.11 21.46
C LEU A 505 0.46 -11.71 20.92
N GLU A 506 -0.65 -11.51 21.67
CA GLU A 506 -1.95 -11.95 21.21
C GLU A 506 -2.43 -11.14 19.99
N PRO A 507 -3.19 -11.75 19.08
CA PRO A 507 -3.72 -11.04 17.93
C PRO A 507 -4.60 -9.86 18.32
N GLU A 508 -4.48 -8.80 17.56
CA GLU A 508 -5.38 -7.67 17.59
C GLU A 508 -6.74 -8.05 17.01
N THR A 509 -7.80 -7.45 17.49
CA THR A 509 -9.16 -7.78 17.06
C THR A 509 -9.94 -6.53 16.68
N GLY A 510 -10.73 -6.63 15.60
CA GLY A 510 -11.54 -5.54 15.08
C GLY A 510 -12.99 -5.93 14.89
N LYS A 511 -13.91 -5.08 15.36
CA LYS A 511 -15.34 -5.18 15.05
C LYS A 511 -15.74 -3.94 14.30
N SER A 512 -16.17 -4.11 13.05
CA SER A 512 -16.61 -3.01 12.19
C SER A 512 -18.10 -3.08 11.92
N TYR A 513 -18.70 -1.91 11.82
CA TYR A 513 -20.09 -1.66 11.46
C TYR A 513 -20.09 -0.61 10.37
N GLU A 514 -20.83 -0.87 9.30
CA GLU A 514 -20.98 0.07 8.19
C GLU A 514 -22.46 0.17 7.81
N VAL A 515 -22.91 1.39 7.47
CA VAL A 515 -24.21 1.66 6.86
C VAL A 515 -23.99 2.65 5.73
N GLY A 516 -24.43 2.31 4.54
CA GLY A 516 -24.20 3.15 3.36
C GLY A 516 -25.35 3.19 2.38
N ALA A 517 -25.18 4.03 1.37
CA ALA A 517 -26.11 4.17 0.26
C ALA A 517 -25.35 4.41 -1.05
N ARG A 518 -25.77 3.71 -2.10
CA ARG A 518 -25.37 3.93 -3.48
C ARG A 518 -26.52 4.54 -4.25
N ILE A 519 -26.21 5.60 -4.96
CA ILE A 519 -27.17 6.43 -5.68
C ILE A 519 -26.72 6.53 -7.14
N GLU A 520 -27.49 6.00 -8.06
CA GLU A 520 -27.28 6.05 -9.50
C GLU A 520 -28.34 6.95 -10.10
N LEU A 521 -27.95 7.99 -10.78
CA LEU A 521 -28.85 9.00 -11.33
C LEU A 521 -28.46 9.43 -12.74
N MET A 522 -29.38 10.09 -13.46
CA MET A 522 -29.18 10.67 -14.78
C MET A 522 -28.85 9.63 -15.85
N ASP A 523 -29.56 8.51 -15.87
CA ASP A 523 -29.29 7.35 -16.72
C ASP A 523 -27.84 6.85 -16.50
N GLU A 524 -27.50 6.53 -15.23
CA GLU A 524 -26.19 6.00 -14.77
C GLU A 524 -24.98 6.91 -15.03
N LYS A 525 -25.20 8.20 -15.27
CA LYS A 525 -24.11 9.16 -15.44
C LYS A 525 -23.55 9.68 -14.14
N LEU A 526 -24.35 9.68 -13.08
CA LEU A 526 -23.95 10.16 -11.76
C LEU A 526 -24.05 9.03 -10.75
N ASP A 527 -22.89 8.58 -10.28
CA ASP A 527 -22.74 7.60 -9.22
C ASP A 527 -22.30 8.32 -7.94
N ILE A 528 -22.97 8.04 -6.83
CA ILE A 528 -22.60 8.51 -5.50
C ILE A 528 -22.63 7.31 -4.56
N ASP A 529 -21.50 7.02 -3.91
CA ASP A 529 -21.39 6.07 -2.79
C ASP A 529 -21.14 6.87 -1.51
N THR A 530 -21.88 6.56 -0.45
CA THR A 530 -21.71 7.21 0.85
C THR A 530 -21.89 6.21 1.98
N SER A 531 -21.04 6.30 3.00
CA SER A 531 -21.11 5.43 4.16
C SER A 531 -20.81 6.13 5.48
N LEU A 532 -21.37 5.59 6.54
CA LEU A 532 -21.02 5.82 7.92
C LEU A 532 -20.42 4.54 8.46
N PHE A 533 -19.26 4.63 9.09
CA PHE A 533 -18.59 3.47 9.64
C PHE A 533 -18.15 3.70 11.09
N ARG A 534 -17.98 2.59 11.79
CA ARG A 534 -17.31 2.52 13.08
C ARG A 534 -16.57 1.21 13.21
N MET A 535 -15.33 1.30 13.66
CA MET A 535 -14.49 0.16 14.01
C MET A 535 -13.98 0.31 15.45
N ASP A 536 -14.25 -0.67 16.28
CA ASP A 536 -13.67 -0.82 17.61
C ASP A 536 -12.54 -1.84 17.54
N PHE A 537 -11.32 -1.36 17.79
CA PHE A 537 -10.07 -2.09 17.72
C PHE A 537 -9.57 -2.39 19.13
N LYS A 538 -9.19 -3.63 19.40
CA LYS A 538 -8.78 -4.12 20.71
C LYS A 538 -7.55 -4.98 20.66
N ASN A 539 -6.87 -5.14 21.81
CA ASN A 539 -5.62 -5.85 21.97
C ASN A 539 -4.46 -5.24 21.15
N GLY A 540 -4.55 -3.96 20.80
CA GLY A 540 -3.44 -3.26 20.18
C GLY A 540 -2.21 -3.26 21.07
N LEU A 541 -1.03 -3.08 20.47
CA LEU A 541 0.21 -2.91 21.21
C LEU A 541 0.10 -1.72 22.15
N THR A 542 0.44 -1.93 23.42
CA THR A 542 0.55 -0.92 24.47
C THR A 542 1.73 -1.29 25.37
N PHE A 543 1.90 -0.56 26.48
CA PHE A 543 2.96 -0.83 27.43
C PHE A 543 2.39 -0.96 28.84
N GLU A 544 2.92 -1.91 29.63
CA GLU A 544 2.54 -2.16 31.01
C GLU A 544 3.77 -2.18 31.92
N ASP A 545 3.59 -1.72 33.19
CA ASP A 545 4.64 -1.79 34.20
C ASP A 545 4.89 -3.27 34.59
N ASP A 546 6.11 -3.75 34.45
CA ASP A 546 6.53 -5.11 34.81
C ASP A 546 6.61 -5.35 36.34
N GLY A 547 6.23 -4.36 37.14
CA GLY A 547 6.31 -4.38 38.62
C GLY A 547 7.69 -3.95 39.14
N THR A 548 8.63 -3.64 38.30
CA THR A 548 9.95 -3.10 38.67
C THR A 548 10.10 -1.63 38.32
N GLY A 549 9.09 -1.05 37.64
CA GLY A 549 9.08 0.32 37.15
C GLY A 549 9.55 0.46 35.70
N ASN A 550 9.80 -0.67 35.00
CA ASN A 550 10.04 -0.67 33.59
C ASN A 550 8.72 -0.93 32.84
N PHE A 551 8.56 -0.30 31.69
CA PHE A 551 7.40 -0.53 30.81
C PHE A 551 7.80 -1.50 29.70
N VAL A 552 7.07 -2.61 29.63
CA VAL A 552 7.28 -3.67 28.63
C VAL A 552 6.10 -3.72 27.67
N ARG A 553 6.31 -4.23 26.49
CA ARG A 553 5.25 -4.43 25.48
C ARG A 553 4.16 -5.37 26.01
N ALA A 554 2.91 -5.00 25.78
CA ALA A 554 1.74 -5.74 26.23
C ALA A 554 0.58 -5.61 25.25
N ASN A 555 -0.34 -6.55 25.26
CA ASN A 555 -1.65 -6.40 24.68
C ASN A 555 -2.56 -5.59 25.61
N GLY A 556 -3.46 -4.79 25.07
CA GLY A 556 -4.44 -4.05 25.89
C GLY A 556 -4.82 -2.69 25.33
N GLY A 557 -4.12 -2.23 24.30
CA GLY A 557 -4.50 -1.02 23.59
C GLY A 557 -5.90 -1.15 22.97
N GLU A 558 -6.74 -0.14 23.16
CA GLU A 558 -8.03 -0.04 22.49
C GLU A 558 -8.07 1.26 21.69
N THR A 559 -8.44 1.17 20.41
CA THR A 559 -8.60 2.33 19.52
C THR A 559 -9.96 2.28 18.85
N ARG A 560 -10.55 3.44 18.60
CA ARG A 560 -11.80 3.59 17.85
C ARG A 560 -11.59 4.45 16.65
N PHE A 561 -12.09 3.96 15.52
CA PHE A 561 -12.17 4.67 14.25
C PHE A 561 -13.65 4.81 13.89
N GLU A 562 -14.11 6.03 13.65
CA GLU A 562 -15.47 6.28 13.20
C GLU A 562 -15.49 7.45 12.22
N GLY A 563 -16.41 7.42 11.26
CA GLY A 563 -16.42 8.45 10.26
C GLY A 563 -17.54 8.37 9.24
N PHE A 564 -17.42 9.28 8.29
CA PHE A 564 -18.28 9.42 7.12
C PHE A 564 -17.42 9.48 5.87
N GLU A 565 -17.80 8.74 4.85
CA GLU A 565 -17.15 8.76 3.54
C GLU A 565 -18.19 9.04 2.45
N MET A 566 -17.76 9.75 1.41
CA MET A 566 -18.54 10.00 0.21
C MET A 566 -17.62 10.00 -1.00
N GLU A 567 -18.01 9.30 -2.03
CA GLU A 567 -17.39 9.31 -3.35
C GLU A 567 -18.46 9.60 -4.40
N SER A 568 -18.14 10.44 -5.37
CA SER A 568 -19.07 10.76 -6.47
C SER A 568 -18.33 10.78 -7.79
N ARG A 569 -18.92 10.22 -8.84
CA ARG A 569 -18.45 10.23 -10.21
C ARG A 569 -19.57 10.69 -11.13
N LEU A 570 -19.28 11.70 -11.95
CA LEU A 570 -20.19 12.21 -12.95
C LEU A 570 -19.58 12.06 -14.34
N HIS A 571 -20.09 11.12 -15.11
CA HIS A 571 -19.81 10.96 -16.52
C HIS A 571 -20.63 11.96 -17.35
N TRP A 572 -20.14 13.22 -17.43
CA TRP A 572 -20.84 14.26 -18.18
C TRP A 572 -20.98 13.90 -19.66
N SER A 573 -19.96 13.27 -20.21
CA SER A 573 -19.95 12.67 -21.56
C SER A 573 -19.04 11.45 -21.55
N GLN A 574 -18.98 10.72 -22.68
CA GLN A 574 -18.05 9.60 -22.86
C GLN A 574 -16.58 9.99 -22.64
N GLN A 575 -16.22 11.26 -22.79
CA GLN A 575 -14.85 11.77 -22.68
C GLN A 575 -14.60 12.53 -21.38
N LEU A 576 -15.64 13.15 -20.77
CA LEU A 576 -15.48 14.08 -19.66
C LEU A 576 -16.11 13.50 -18.39
N MET A 577 -15.27 13.26 -17.41
CA MET A 577 -15.63 12.77 -16.08
C MET A 577 -15.23 13.80 -15.01
N PHE A 578 -16.10 13.98 -14.04
CA PHE A 578 -15.83 14.70 -12.80
C PHE A 578 -15.87 13.73 -11.64
N THR A 579 -14.92 13.83 -10.74
CA THR A 579 -14.88 13.05 -9.51
C THR A 579 -14.80 13.95 -8.31
N ALA A 580 -15.47 13.59 -7.22
CA ALA A 580 -15.36 14.27 -5.94
C ALA A 580 -15.39 13.23 -4.83
N ASN A 581 -14.53 13.35 -3.84
CA ASN A 581 -14.62 12.59 -2.62
C ASN A 581 -14.46 13.52 -1.40
N TYR A 582 -15.07 13.12 -0.30
CA TYR A 582 -14.90 13.77 0.99
C TYR A 582 -15.01 12.73 2.09
N VAL A 583 -14.14 12.86 3.07
CA VAL A 583 -14.06 11.95 4.19
C VAL A 583 -13.88 12.73 5.49
N TYR A 584 -14.61 12.30 6.50
CA TYR A 584 -14.40 12.70 7.88
C TYR A 584 -14.08 11.47 8.72
N HIS A 585 -12.93 11.49 9.39
CA HIS A 585 -12.50 10.44 10.33
C HIS A 585 -12.31 11.02 11.73
N ASP A 586 -12.75 10.29 12.75
CA ASP A 586 -12.35 10.54 14.15
C ASP A 586 -11.74 9.25 14.71
N ALA A 587 -10.42 9.20 14.71
CA ALA A 587 -9.62 8.08 15.21
C ALA A 587 -9.01 8.46 16.56
N ARG A 588 -9.24 7.63 17.60
CA ARG A 588 -8.80 7.92 18.98
C ARG A 588 -8.36 6.68 19.70
N PHE A 589 -7.35 6.84 20.54
CA PHE A 589 -7.05 5.88 21.59
C PHE A 589 -8.16 5.89 22.64
N VAL A 590 -8.79 4.75 22.89
CA VAL A 590 -9.76 4.57 23.97
C VAL A 590 -9.01 4.20 25.26
N HIS A 591 -8.03 3.27 25.10
CA HIS A 591 -7.09 2.86 26.13
C HIS A 591 -5.70 2.73 25.52
N PHE A 592 -4.74 3.48 26.04
CA PHE A 592 -3.36 3.40 25.55
C PHE A 592 -2.36 3.95 26.58
N THR A 593 -1.39 3.13 26.96
CA THR A 593 -0.23 3.55 27.76
C THR A 593 1.00 3.56 26.86
N ARG A 594 1.78 4.63 26.92
CA ARG A 594 3.02 4.79 26.16
C ARG A 594 4.17 4.03 26.83
N ASP A 595 5.24 3.83 26.09
CA ASP A 595 6.51 3.21 26.51
C ASP A 595 7.11 3.80 27.80
N ASN A 596 6.86 5.09 28.04
CA ASN A 596 7.29 5.81 29.25
C ASN A 596 6.24 5.82 30.36
N GLY A 597 5.19 5.01 30.27
CA GLY A 597 4.10 4.92 31.24
C GLY A 597 3.08 6.05 31.20
N ALA A 598 3.18 6.99 30.28
CA ALA A 598 2.21 8.06 30.16
C ALA A 598 0.90 7.57 29.54
N ASP A 599 -0.23 7.92 30.16
CA ASP A 599 -1.56 7.64 29.62
C ASP A 599 -1.85 8.58 28.43
N ALA A 600 -2.12 8.00 27.26
CA ALA A 600 -2.54 8.68 26.06
C ALA A 600 -4.01 8.41 25.68
N SER A 601 -4.80 7.82 26.59
CA SER A 601 -6.22 7.57 26.40
C SER A 601 -6.98 8.86 26.10
N GLY A 602 -7.85 8.84 25.09
CA GLY A 602 -8.58 10.02 24.58
C GLY A 602 -7.83 10.85 23.54
N ASN A 603 -6.52 10.65 23.36
CA ASN A 603 -5.75 11.30 22.30
C ASN A 603 -6.23 10.86 20.92
N ARG A 604 -6.01 11.72 19.92
CA ARG A 604 -6.20 11.37 18.52
C ARG A 604 -5.13 10.37 18.11
N PHE A 605 -5.51 9.44 17.26
CA PHE A 605 -4.57 8.52 16.63
C PHE A 605 -3.58 9.34 15.76
N GLU A 606 -2.31 8.97 15.83
CA GLU A 606 -1.25 9.65 15.07
C GLU A 606 -1.43 9.46 13.58
N MET A 607 -0.94 10.40 12.80
CA MET A 607 -0.97 10.42 11.34
C MET A 607 -2.37 10.24 10.72
N SER A 608 -3.45 10.34 11.51
CA SER A 608 -4.84 10.21 11.06
C SER A 608 -5.49 11.60 10.92
N PRO A 609 -5.60 12.16 9.69
CA PRO A 609 -6.25 13.45 9.46
C PRO A 609 -7.76 13.30 9.59
N ARG A 610 -8.41 14.31 10.18
CA ARG A 610 -9.88 14.29 10.31
C ARG A 610 -10.62 14.51 9.01
N HIS A 611 -10.03 15.24 8.09
CA HIS A 611 -10.67 15.61 6.85
C HIS A 611 -9.77 15.27 5.68
N LEU A 612 -10.30 14.51 4.74
CA LEU A 612 -9.71 14.24 3.45
C LEU A 612 -10.67 14.68 2.37
N GLY A 613 -10.14 15.12 1.24
CA GLY A 613 -10.98 15.49 0.10
C GLY A 613 -10.22 15.40 -1.21
N GLY A 614 -10.92 15.03 -2.27
CA GLY A 614 -10.39 14.97 -3.61
C GLY A 614 -11.37 15.56 -4.62
N LEU A 615 -10.83 16.26 -5.59
CA LEU A 615 -11.59 16.74 -6.75
C LEU A 615 -10.79 16.40 -8.01
N GLY A 616 -11.44 15.77 -8.97
CA GLY A 616 -10.83 15.38 -10.24
C GLY A 616 -11.66 15.79 -11.43
N ILE A 617 -10.99 16.23 -12.49
CA ILE A 617 -11.57 16.41 -13.81
C ILE A 617 -10.69 15.61 -14.77
N VAL A 618 -11.27 14.68 -15.50
CA VAL A 618 -10.58 13.85 -16.48
C VAL A 618 -11.27 14.01 -17.82
N TYR A 619 -10.55 14.51 -18.80
CA TYR A 619 -10.99 14.55 -20.20
C TYR A 619 -10.12 13.58 -21.00
N ASN A 620 -10.67 12.39 -21.22
CA ASN A 620 -9.97 11.29 -21.90
C ASN A 620 -10.52 11.12 -23.32
N THR A 621 -9.61 11.19 -24.27
CA THR A 621 -9.91 10.95 -25.70
C THR A 621 -8.75 10.21 -26.36
N PRO A 622 -9.02 9.16 -27.16
CA PRO A 622 -7.97 8.42 -27.83
C PRO A 622 -7.28 9.23 -28.94
N LYS A 623 -7.91 10.30 -29.45
CA LYS A 623 -7.36 11.19 -30.47
C LYS A 623 -7.59 12.65 -30.10
N GLY A 624 -6.58 13.49 -30.38
CA GLY A 624 -6.62 14.91 -30.05
C GLY A 624 -6.18 15.21 -28.63
N PHE A 625 -6.60 16.34 -28.11
CA PHE A 625 -6.20 16.82 -26.79
C PHE A 625 -7.10 16.20 -25.70
N GLY A 626 -6.48 15.74 -24.65
CA GLY A 626 -7.06 15.29 -23.40
C GLY A 626 -6.25 15.79 -22.21
N GLY A 627 -6.63 15.39 -21.01
CA GLY A 627 -5.86 15.71 -19.81
C GLY A 627 -6.66 15.53 -18.53
N SER A 628 -6.02 15.76 -17.42
CA SER A 628 -6.63 15.67 -16.10
C SER A 628 -6.14 16.78 -15.17
N VAL A 629 -6.95 17.09 -14.18
CA VAL A 629 -6.57 17.93 -13.04
C VAL A 629 -7.12 17.24 -11.80
N VAL A 630 -6.27 16.98 -10.82
CA VAL A 630 -6.62 16.34 -9.54
C VAL A 630 -6.10 17.22 -8.41
N ALA A 631 -6.99 17.65 -7.54
CA ALA A 631 -6.67 18.34 -6.29
C ALA A 631 -6.98 17.41 -5.12
N SER A 632 -6.00 17.20 -4.24
CA SER A 632 -6.14 16.36 -3.05
C SER A 632 -5.85 17.18 -1.80
N TYR A 633 -6.79 17.22 -0.86
CA TYR A 633 -6.69 17.90 0.42
C TYR A 633 -6.53 16.89 1.55
N ILE A 634 -5.54 17.08 2.37
CA ILE A 634 -5.30 16.33 3.61
C ILE A 634 -5.33 17.33 4.77
N GLY A 635 -6.22 17.10 5.74
CA GLY A 635 -6.42 17.95 6.91
C GLY A 635 -5.28 17.90 7.92
N SER A 636 -5.38 18.73 8.97
CA SER A 636 -4.42 18.69 10.07
C SER A 636 -4.46 17.36 10.82
N ARG A 637 -3.29 16.93 11.31
CA ARG A 637 -3.11 15.66 12.00
C ARG A 637 -2.07 15.75 13.10
N MET A 638 -2.16 14.88 14.08
CA MET A 638 -1.12 14.70 15.08
C MET A 638 0.03 13.89 14.50
N LEU A 639 1.28 14.28 14.75
CA LEU A 639 2.46 13.51 14.34
C LEU A 639 2.78 12.37 15.29
N ASN A 640 2.34 12.45 16.55
CA ASN A 640 2.73 11.50 17.58
C ASN A 640 1.56 11.13 18.51
N LYS A 641 1.68 9.98 19.16
CA LYS A 641 0.69 9.42 20.10
C LYS A 641 0.42 10.31 21.31
N SER A 642 1.41 11.15 21.72
CA SER A 642 1.24 12.12 22.80
C SER A 642 0.36 13.32 22.43
N ASN A 643 0.05 13.51 21.15
CA ASN A 643 -0.64 14.69 20.60
C ASN A 643 0.07 16.02 20.95
N SER A 644 1.39 15.97 21.12
CA SER A 644 2.19 17.17 21.41
C SER A 644 2.56 17.98 20.17
N VAL A 645 2.49 17.37 18.98
CA VAL A 645 2.82 18.01 17.70
C VAL A 645 1.67 17.84 16.73
N GLU A 646 1.05 18.96 16.33
CA GLU A 646 0.05 18.99 15.27
C GLU A 646 0.64 19.66 14.03
N VAL A 647 0.53 19.01 12.87
CA VAL A 647 0.88 19.60 11.57
C VAL A 647 -0.37 20.05 10.84
N GLY A 648 -0.25 21.16 10.13
CA GLY A 648 -1.34 21.76 9.34
C GLY A 648 -1.80 20.87 8.19
N GLY A 649 -2.98 21.15 7.66
CA GLY A 649 -3.46 20.55 6.42
C GLY A 649 -2.79 21.17 5.20
N TYR A 650 -2.76 20.39 4.10
CA TYR A 650 -2.20 20.84 2.82
C TYR A 650 -3.07 20.38 1.64
N THR A 651 -2.81 21.00 0.48
CA THR A 651 -3.46 20.63 -0.78
C THR A 651 -2.41 20.42 -1.86
N THR A 652 -2.41 19.24 -2.49
CA THR A 652 -1.61 18.97 -3.68
C THR A 652 -2.46 19.15 -4.94
N LEU A 653 -1.80 19.52 -6.03
CA LEU A 653 -2.40 19.59 -7.35
C LEU A 653 -1.55 18.77 -8.32
N ASP A 654 -2.16 17.78 -8.94
CA ASP A 654 -1.57 17.00 -10.04
C ASP A 654 -2.34 17.32 -11.33
N ALA A 655 -1.66 17.41 -12.46
CA ALA A 655 -2.31 17.67 -13.74
C ALA A 655 -1.60 16.96 -14.89
N SER A 656 -2.36 16.48 -15.86
CA SER A 656 -1.84 15.94 -17.11
C SER A 656 -2.39 16.68 -18.33
N LEU A 657 -1.59 16.76 -19.38
CA LEU A 657 -2.00 17.20 -20.71
C LEU A 657 -1.63 16.08 -21.69
N ASN A 658 -2.61 15.59 -22.42
CA ASN A 658 -2.48 14.45 -23.31
C ASN A 658 -2.74 14.86 -24.75
N PHE A 659 -2.06 14.24 -25.71
CA PHE A 659 -2.32 14.39 -27.12
C PHE A 659 -2.20 13.06 -27.86
N GLY A 660 -3.32 12.52 -28.34
CA GLY A 660 -3.40 11.29 -29.09
C GLY A 660 -3.34 11.49 -30.60
N LEU A 661 -2.45 10.75 -31.26
CA LEU A 661 -2.35 10.60 -32.73
C LEU A 661 -2.39 9.11 -33.01
N ASP A 662 -3.28 8.61 -33.83
CA ASP A 662 -3.41 7.18 -34.21
C ASP A 662 -2.70 6.16 -33.29
N LYS A 663 -1.41 5.96 -33.52
CA LYS A 663 -0.52 5.03 -32.78
C LYS A 663 0.34 5.71 -31.72
N TYR A 664 0.34 7.04 -31.63
CA TYR A 664 1.18 7.78 -30.70
C TYR A 664 0.31 8.53 -29.68
N HIS A 665 0.70 8.44 -28.44
CA HIS A 665 0.10 9.21 -27.35
C HIS A 665 1.21 9.94 -26.59
N PHE A 666 1.08 11.26 -26.52
CA PHE A 666 2.00 12.15 -25.82
C PHE A 666 1.33 12.62 -24.53
N GLN A 667 2.01 12.55 -23.42
CA GLN A 667 1.48 12.98 -22.13
C GLN A 667 2.54 13.77 -21.37
N VAL A 668 2.18 14.99 -20.93
CA VAL A 668 2.95 15.75 -19.94
C VAL A 668 2.19 15.71 -18.64
N THR A 669 2.84 15.20 -17.59
CA THR A 669 2.24 15.11 -16.24
C THR A 669 3.06 15.91 -15.25
N GLY A 670 2.40 16.76 -14.47
CA GLY A 670 2.98 17.46 -13.33
C GLY A 670 2.42 16.91 -12.03
N TYR A 671 3.29 16.57 -11.11
CA TYR A 671 2.94 16.06 -9.78
C TYR A 671 3.28 17.11 -8.72
N ASN A 672 2.43 17.21 -7.70
CA ASN A 672 2.56 18.19 -6.61
C ASN A 672 2.90 19.59 -7.11
N LEU A 673 2.13 20.09 -8.08
CA LEU A 673 2.36 21.40 -8.72
C LEU A 673 2.28 22.58 -7.73
N THR A 674 1.64 22.38 -6.59
CA THR A 674 1.60 23.32 -5.45
C THR A 674 2.91 23.35 -4.67
N ASP A 675 3.84 22.42 -4.93
CA ASP A 675 5.14 22.29 -4.28
C ASP A 675 5.05 22.14 -2.75
N GLN A 676 4.09 21.36 -2.28
CA GLN A 676 3.93 21.10 -0.85
C GLN A 676 5.11 20.30 -0.31
N ARG A 677 5.60 20.70 0.85
CA ARG A 677 6.75 20.10 1.53
C ARG A 677 6.45 19.74 2.98
N ASP A 678 5.17 19.56 3.29
CA ASP A 678 4.71 19.24 4.65
C ASP A 678 5.22 17.86 5.11
N PRO A 679 5.33 17.64 6.43
CA PRO A 679 5.57 16.32 6.99
C PRO A 679 4.46 15.34 6.59
N VAL A 680 4.82 14.19 6.01
CA VAL A 680 3.84 13.20 5.51
C VAL A 680 4.00 11.83 6.16
N ALA A 681 5.14 11.56 6.77
CA ALA A 681 5.40 10.33 7.49
C ALA A 681 6.29 10.62 8.70
N GLU A 682 5.99 9.98 9.81
CA GLU A 682 6.87 9.91 10.98
C GLU A 682 7.98 8.88 10.72
N SER A 683 9.13 9.08 11.34
CA SER A 683 10.15 8.04 11.41
C SER A 683 9.91 7.23 12.67
N GLU A 684 9.52 5.98 12.52
CA GLU A 684 9.20 5.08 13.63
C GLU A 684 10.38 4.91 14.62
N LEU A 685 11.60 4.93 14.09
CA LEU A 685 12.82 4.79 14.90
C LEU A 685 13.16 6.02 15.75
N ASN A 686 12.54 7.16 15.53
CA ASN A 686 12.79 8.38 16.30
C ASN A 686 11.88 8.58 17.52
N GLU A 687 10.78 7.87 17.63
CA GLU A 687 9.90 7.97 18.81
C GLU A 687 10.59 7.44 20.06
N ALA A 688 11.42 6.40 19.95
CA ALA A 688 12.18 5.80 21.03
C ALA A 688 13.40 6.63 21.48
N VAL A 689 13.97 7.47 20.62
CA VAL A 689 15.25 8.18 20.85
C VAL A 689 15.05 9.59 21.41
N THR A 690 13.84 10.14 21.39
CA THR A 690 13.62 11.53 21.81
C THR A 690 13.41 11.69 23.31
N VAL A 691 14.49 11.60 24.08
CA VAL A 691 14.54 12.11 25.47
C VAL A 691 14.18 13.61 25.52
N THR A 692 14.32 14.33 24.41
CA THR A 692 14.11 15.79 24.30
C THR A 692 12.78 16.20 23.66
N GLY A 693 11.94 15.25 23.19
CA GLY A 693 10.67 15.56 22.54
C GLY A 693 10.79 16.05 21.08
N THR A 694 11.94 15.84 20.43
CA THR A 694 12.16 16.16 19.02
C THR A 694 11.70 14.99 18.17
N ALA A 695 10.65 15.14 17.34
CA ALA A 695 10.17 14.09 16.45
C ALA A 695 10.94 14.12 15.12
N GLY A 696 11.28 12.94 14.61
CA GLY A 696 11.78 12.77 13.24
C GLY A 696 10.62 12.55 12.26
N TYR A 697 10.74 13.05 11.04
CA TYR A 697 9.71 12.91 10.04
C TYR A 697 10.26 12.96 8.62
N TYR A 698 9.47 12.47 7.66
CA TYR A 698 9.72 12.57 6.23
C TYR A 698 8.83 13.62 5.59
N ARG A 699 9.35 14.31 4.57
CA ARG A 699 8.65 15.36 3.86
C ARG A 699 7.99 14.84 2.58
N MET A 700 6.93 15.55 2.16
CA MET A 700 6.37 15.40 0.83
C MET A 700 7.46 15.67 -0.23
N PRO A 701 7.66 14.78 -1.22
CA PRO A 701 8.48 15.08 -2.37
C PRO A 701 7.97 16.32 -3.11
N GLY A 702 8.89 17.20 -3.51
CA GLY A 702 8.53 18.43 -4.22
C GLY A 702 7.94 18.18 -5.59
N ARG A 703 7.52 19.28 -6.23
CA ARG A 703 6.94 19.21 -7.58
C ARG A 703 7.91 18.58 -8.59
N SER A 704 7.33 17.79 -9.47
CA SER A 704 8.05 17.18 -10.57
C SER A 704 7.20 17.18 -11.85
N VAL A 705 7.85 17.05 -13.00
CA VAL A 705 7.19 16.98 -14.31
C VAL A 705 7.80 15.82 -15.09
N ALA A 706 6.96 15.07 -15.80
CA ALA A 706 7.35 14.01 -16.70
C ALA A 706 6.69 14.17 -18.07
N LEU A 707 7.41 13.80 -19.12
CA LEU A 707 6.89 13.63 -20.48
C LEU A 707 6.95 12.15 -20.84
N THR A 708 5.81 11.58 -21.19
CA THR A 708 5.69 10.19 -21.65
C THR A 708 5.20 10.15 -23.09
N VAL A 709 5.85 9.34 -23.90
CA VAL A 709 5.42 9.04 -25.28
C VAL A 709 5.11 7.56 -25.37
N THR A 710 3.87 7.21 -25.65
CA THR A 710 3.40 5.83 -25.80
C THR A 710 3.12 5.53 -27.26
N PHE A 711 3.60 4.39 -27.73
CA PHE A 711 3.35 3.85 -29.05
C PHE A 711 2.48 2.59 -28.94
N SER A 712 1.34 2.56 -29.64
CA SER A 712 0.46 1.39 -29.76
C SER A 712 0.88 0.54 -30.97
N LEU A 713 1.13 -0.75 -30.75
CA LEU A 713 1.66 -1.69 -31.72
C LEU A 713 0.62 -2.22 -32.70
#